data_d007ed8d3b7dd3acf0752349256a2252
#
_entry.id   d007ed8d3b7dd3acf0752349256a2252
#
_cell.length_a   1.000
_cell.length_b   1.000
_cell.length_c   1.000
_cell.angle_alpha   90.00
_cell.angle_beta   90.00
_cell.angle_gamma   90.00
#
_symmetry.space_group_name_H-M   'P 1'
#
loop_
_entity.id
_entity.type
_entity.pdbx_description
1 polymer ?
#
loop_
_entity_poly.entity_id
_entity_poly.type
_entity_poly.pdbx_seq_one_letter_code
_entity_poly.pdbx_strand_id
1 'polypeptide(L)'
;MQTQDRVKVNQIAEAIAASQQYLLSIQNPAGYWWAELESNVTITAETVLLHKIWGTDQTRPLHKVEAYLRQEQRQHGGWELYYGDGGEISTSVEAYMALRLLGVPASDPAMIRAKAFILQRGGVSKTRIFTKLHLALIGCYNWRGIPSLPPWVMLLPKAFPVNIYEMSSWARSSTVPLLIVCDRKPVFITNSTINLDELYAEGVDRVRWELPESGDWTDLFLTLDRGFKLAESLNLVPFREEGIKAAEKWILERQEATGDWGGIIPAMLNSMLALRCLDYDRSDPIVERGLQAIDNFAIETENSYRVQPCVSPVWDTAWVMRALVESGFAANDPAVVQAGEWLLQKQILDYGDWAVKNRQGKPGAWAFEFDNRFYPDVDDSAVVVMALHLAKLPNEKIKQAAIARAVNWIASMQCKPGGWAAFDLDNDQDWLNSIPYGDLKAMIDPNTADVTARVVEMLGACDLSIDSDNLERSLTYLLREQETEGCWFGRWGVNYIYGTSSVLSALALIDPQRHKLSIERGAAWLVGCQNPDGGWGETCRSYNDPSLKGKGNSTASQTAWALIGLLAAGEATGKLPLDAIEQGISYLVATQQPDGTWFEADFTGTGFPCHFYLKYHLYQQYFPLIALGRYQAVMGSTNLSLS
;
A
#
# COMPACT_ATOMS: atom_id res chain seq x y z
N MET A 1 -24.25 -23.40 -32.79
CA MET A 1 -22.96 -23.42 -32.10
C MET A 1 -21.88 -22.61 -32.85
N GLN A 2 -21.49 -22.91 -34.09
CA GLN A 2 -20.33 -22.27 -34.75
C GLN A 2 -20.36 -20.74 -34.95
N THR A 3 -21.52 -20.11 -35.09
CA THR A 3 -21.60 -18.65 -35.32
C THR A 3 -21.56 -17.83 -34.03
N GLN A 4 -22.12 -18.32 -32.94
CA GLN A 4 -22.12 -17.64 -31.63
C GLN A 4 -20.73 -17.70 -30.98
N ASP A 5 -20.00 -18.83 -31.14
CA ASP A 5 -18.64 -18.99 -30.63
C ASP A 5 -17.63 -18.10 -31.38
N ARG A 6 -17.79 -17.92 -32.70
CA ARG A 6 -16.95 -17.00 -33.50
C ARG A 6 -17.14 -15.53 -33.14
N VAL A 7 -18.35 -15.11 -32.81
CA VAL A 7 -18.64 -13.73 -32.38
C VAL A 7 -17.95 -13.45 -31.04
N LYS A 8 -18.01 -14.38 -30.07
CA LYS A 8 -17.34 -14.24 -28.78
C LYS A 8 -15.81 -14.14 -28.92
N VAL A 9 -15.18 -14.97 -29.75
CA VAL A 9 -13.72 -14.95 -29.99
C VAL A 9 -13.25 -13.63 -30.59
N ASN A 10 -14.01 -13.07 -31.55
CA ASN A 10 -13.68 -11.77 -32.14
C ASN A 10 -13.80 -10.63 -31.12
N GLN A 11 -14.84 -10.63 -30.29
CA GLN A 11 -15.02 -9.61 -29.26
C GLN A 11 -13.89 -9.62 -28.21
N ILE A 12 -13.40 -10.79 -27.82
CA ILE A 12 -12.25 -10.91 -26.90
C ILE A 12 -10.98 -10.35 -27.54
N ALA A 13 -10.72 -10.70 -28.80
CA ALA A 13 -9.56 -10.18 -29.52
C ALA A 13 -9.61 -8.65 -29.70
N GLU A 14 -10.79 -8.09 -29.97
CA GLU A 14 -11.04 -6.65 -30.03
C GLU A 14 -10.81 -5.98 -28.67
N ALA A 15 -11.31 -6.58 -27.58
CA ALA A 15 -11.13 -6.09 -26.23
C ALA A 15 -9.64 -6.08 -25.79
N ILE A 16 -8.90 -7.15 -26.13
CA ILE A 16 -7.44 -7.23 -25.90
C ILE A 16 -6.73 -6.12 -26.67
N ALA A 17 -7.01 -5.97 -27.96
CA ALA A 17 -6.36 -4.96 -28.81
C ALA A 17 -6.63 -3.53 -28.31
N ALA A 18 -7.86 -3.21 -27.92
CA ALA A 18 -8.23 -1.91 -27.39
C ALA A 18 -7.48 -1.61 -26.07
N SER A 19 -7.41 -2.57 -25.14
CA SER A 19 -6.68 -2.40 -23.88
C SER A 19 -5.17 -2.27 -24.09
N GLN A 20 -4.58 -3.04 -24.99
CA GLN A 20 -3.16 -2.91 -25.37
C GLN A 20 -2.89 -1.51 -25.93
N GLN A 21 -3.75 -1.01 -26.83
CA GLN A 21 -3.59 0.34 -27.40
C GLN A 21 -3.69 1.43 -26.34
N TYR A 22 -4.64 1.31 -25.39
CA TYR A 22 -4.72 2.24 -24.28
C TYR A 22 -3.44 2.27 -23.45
N LEU A 23 -2.95 1.11 -22.99
CA LEU A 23 -1.72 1.04 -22.19
C LEU A 23 -0.51 1.62 -22.93
N LEU A 24 -0.36 1.33 -24.22
CA LEU A 24 0.70 1.92 -25.03
C LEU A 24 0.58 3.45 -25.14
N SER A 25 -0.64 3.98 -25.22
CA SER A 25 -0.88 5.43 -25.33
C SER A 25 -0.48 6.23 -24.10
N ILE A 26 -0.45 5.58 -22.93
CA ILE A 26 -0.12 6.22 -21.63
C ILE A 26 1.30 5.90 -21.14
N GLN A 27 2.11 5.19 -21.96
CA GLN A 27 3.51 4.95 -21.60
C GLN A 27 4.27 6.28 -21.48
N ASN A 28 5.01 6.47 -20.39
CA ASN A 28 5.88 7.62 -20.25
C ASN A 28 7.02 7.55 -21.29
N PRO A 29 7.46 8.68 -21.88
CA PRO A 29 8.59 8.70 -22.82
C PRO A 29 9.89 8.09 -22.27
N ALA A 30 10.07 8.02 -20.96
CA ALA A 30 11.18 7.32 -20.32
C ALA A 30 11.03 5.80 -20.25
N GLY A 31 9.89 5.24 -20.71
CA GLY A 31 9.66 3.80 -20.86
C GLY A 31 8.79 3.17 -19.77
N TYR A 32 8.45 3.85 -18.69
CA TYR A 32 7.66 3.30 -17.58
C TYR A 32 6.17 3.65 -17.67
N TRP A 33 5.38 2.96 -16.85
CA TRP A 33 3.98 3.29 -16.58
C TRP A 33 3.79 3.60 -15.11
N TRP A 34 2.89 4.50 -14.82
CA TRP A 34 2.32 4.71 -13.50
C TRP A 34 1.00 5.46 -13.61
N ALA A 35 0.14 5.27 -12.62
CA ALA A 35 -1.07 6.05 -12.48
C ALA A 35 -1.32 6.38 -11.02
N GLU A 36 -2.40 7.10 -10.76
CA GLU A 36 -2.76 7.53 -9.43
C GLU A 36 -3.00 6.36 -8.48
N LEU A 37 -2.44 6.48 -7.28
CA LEU A 37 -2.81 5.74 -6.09
C LEU A 37 -3.75 6.60 -5.25
N GLU A 38 -5.05 6.42 -5.46
CA GLU A 38 -6.06 7.17 -4.71
C GLU A 38 -6.18 6.62 -3.29
N SER A 39 -6.22 7.51 -2.30
CA SER A 39 -6.47 7.17 -0.90
C SER A 39 -7.53 8.10 -0.30
N ASN A 40 -7.84 7.93 0.98
CA ASN A 40 -8.69 8.88 1.69
C ASN A 40 -8.03 10.27 1.82
N VAL A 41 -8.79 11.26 2.27
CA VAL A 41 -8.39 12.67 2.28
C VAL A 41 -7.32 13.05 3.30
N THR A 42 -6.92 12.15 4.22
CA THR A 42 -5.99 12.49 5.31
C THR A 42 -4.64 12.96 4.79
N ILE A 43 -4.07 12.27 3.81
CA ILE A 43 -2.78 12.63 3.19
C ILE A 43 -2.81 14.07 2.65
N THR A 44 -3.86 14.44 1.95
CA THR A 44 -4.05 15.79 1.43
C THR A 44 -4.26 16.81 2.55
N ALA A 45 -5.02 16.47 3.57
CA ALA A 45 -5.26 17.34 4.74
C ALA A 45 -3.97 17.62 5.53
N GLU A 46 -3.14 16.60 5.74
CA GLU A 46 -1.83 16.71 6.40
C GLU A 46 -0.86 17.57 5.60
N THR A 47 -0.93 17.52 4.26
CA THR A 47 -0.10 18.36 3.39
C THR A 47 -0.46 19.84 3.52
N VAL A 48 -1.76 20.17 3.70
CA VAL A 48 -2.18 21.55 4.04
C VAL A 48 -1.53 22.02 5.34
N LEU A 49 -1.58 21.19 6.38
CA LEU A 49 -0.93 21.49 7.65
C LEU A 49 0.57 21.77 7.48
N LEU A 50 1.27 20.92 6.74
CA LEU A 50 2.70 21.06 6.49
C LEU A 50 3.03 22.38 5.78
N HIS A 51 2.32 22.71 4.70
CA HIS A 51 2.55 23.96 3.97
C HIS A 51 2.27 25.20 4.83
N LYS A 52 1.28 25.14 5.72
CA LYS A 52 1.02 26.21 6.70
C LYS A 52 2.17 26.36 7.70
N ILE A 53 2.74 25.25 8.20
CA ILE A 53 3.87 25.25 9.13
C ILE A 53 5.14 25.82 8.48
N TRP A 54 5.40 25.51 7.22
CA TRP A 54 6.55 26.00 6.48
C TRP A 54 6.34 27.34 5.78
N GLY A 55 5.12 27.92 5.83
CA GLY A 55 4.78 29.16 5.15
C GLY A 55 4.90 29.08 3.63
N THR A 56 4.65 27.90 3.05
CA THR A 56 4.72 27.63 1.62
C THR A 56 3.34 27.56 0.95
N ASP A 57 2.29 27.80 1.72
CA ASP A 57 0.89 27.75 1.28
C ASP A 57 0.54 28.75 0.18
N GLN A 58 1.21 29.91 0.15
CA GLN A 58 0.94 30.96 -0.83
C GLN A 58 1.38 30.59 -2.27
N THR A 59 2.23 29.60 -2.42
CA THR A 59 2.79 29.18 -3.72
C THR A 59 2.16 27.89 -4.25
N ARG A 60 1.14 27.35 -3.57
CA ARG A 60 0.43 26.12 -3.95
C ARG A 60 -1.05 26.40 -4.22
N PRO A 61 -1.71 25.60 -5.07
CA PRO A 61 -3.12 25.81 -5.42
C PRO A 61 -4.06 25.32 -4.33
N LEU A 62 -3.92 25.79 -3.08
CA LEU A 62 -4.67 25.30 -1.92
C LEU A 62 -6.19 25.54 -2.04
N HIS A 63 -6.64 26.49 -2.88
CA HIS A 63 -8.06 26.65 -3.20
C HIS A 63 -8.64 25.40 -3.92
N LYS A 64 -7.81 24.69 -4.71
CA LYS A 64 -8.22 23.42 -5.33
C LYS A 64 -8.27 22.27 -4.32
N VAL A 65 -7.49 22.34 -3.24
CA VAL A 65 -7.57 21.40 -2.11
C VAL A 65 -8.91 21.57 -1.38
N GLU A 66 -9.35 22.80 -1.14
CA GLU A 66 -10.68 23.07 -0.57
C GLU A 66 -11.79 22.45 -1.43
N ALA A 67 -11.73 22.64 -2.75
CA ALA A 67 -12.70 22.07 -3.67
C ALA A 67 -12.72 20.53 -3.58
N TYR A 68 -11.55 19.90 -3.57
CA TYR A 68 -11.42 18.44 -3.40
C TYR A 68 -12.01 17.96 -2.08
N LEU A 69 -11.63 18.55 -0.96
CA LEU A 69 -12.14 18.14 0.37
C LEU A 69 -13.67 18.28 0.46
N ARG A 70 -14.24 19.34 -0.14
CA ARG A 70 -15.70 19.53 -0.20
C ARG A 70 -16.39 18.47 -1.07
N GLN A 71 -15.79 18.11 -2.19
CA GLN A 71 -16.31 17.08 -3.10
C GLN A 71 -16.33 15.70 -2.41
N GLU A 72 -15.30 15.38 -1.63
CA GLU A 72 -15.18 14.12 -0.93
C GLU A 72 -16.04 14.02 0.35
N GLN A 73 -16.63 15.12 0.81
CA GLN A 73 -17.55 15.07 1.96
C GLN A 73 -18.83 14.30 1.60
N ARG A 74 -19.14 13.27 2.36
CA ARG A 74 -20.31 12.43 2.11
C ARG A 74 -21.60 13.03 2.68
N GLN A 75 -22.74 12.48 2.30
CA GLN A 75 -24.06 12.95 2.74
C GLN A 75 -24.25 12.93 4.27
N HIS A 76 -23.62 11.96 4.97
CA HIS A 76 -23.62 11.90 6.42
C HIS A 76 -22.79 13.01 7.10
N GLY A 77 -22.06 13.83 6.34
CA GLY A 77 -21.29 14.97 6.80
C GLY A 77 -19.81 14.69 7.07
N GLY A 78 -19.39 13.43 7.17
CA GLY A 78 -17.98 13.04 7.36
C GLY A 78 -17.29 12.64 6.07
N TRP A 79 -16.04 12.15 6.21
CA TRP A 79 -15.21 11.57 5.15
C TRP A 79 -14.92 10.11 5.43
N GLU A 80 -14.68 9.34 4.38
CA GLU A 80 -14.58 7.89 4.39
C GLU A 80 -13.13 7.41 4.18
N LEU A 81 -12.81 6.19 4.66
CA LEU A 81 -11.55 5.51 4.33
C LEU A 81 -11.58 4.91 2.92
N TYR A 82 -12.74 4.42 2.52
CA TYR A 82 -13.09 3.94 1.18
C TYR A 82 -14.58 4.17 0.97
N TYR A 83 -15.02 4.23 -0.27
CA TYR A 83 -16.41 4.58 -0.58
C TYR A 83 -17.41 3.60 0.01
N GLY A 84 -18.32 4.09 0.82
CA GLY A 84 -19.39 3.32 1.46
C GLY A 84 -19.02 2.72 2.83
N ASP A 85 -17.93 3.14 3.47
CA ASP A 85 -17.60 2.70 4.85
C ASP A 85 -18.49 3.33 5.92
N GLY A 86 -19.19 4.42 5.59
CA GLY A 86 -20.07 5.16 6.50
C GLY A 86 -19.37 6.25 7.32
N GLY A 87 -18.14 6.57 6.98
CA GLY A 87 -17.33 7.66 7.52
C GLY A 87 -16.49 7.31 8.75
N GLU A 88 -15.25 7.78 8.75
CA GLU A 88 -14.27 7.58 9.81
C GLU A 88 -13.98 8.89 10.54
N ILE A 89 -13.89 8.83 11.86
CA ILE A 89 -13.81 10.02 12.72
C ILE A 89 -12.50 10.78 12.55
N SER A 90 -11.35 10.10 12.49
CA SER A 90 -10.03 10.73 12.39
C SER A 90 -9.87 11.41 11.03
N THR A 91 -10.25 10.73 9.97
CA THR A 91 -10.29 11.27 8.60
C THR A 91 -11.16 12.53 8.54
N SER A 92 -12.32 12.50 9.22
CA SER A 92 -13.23 13.65 9.27
C SER A 92 -12.68 14.82 10.07
N VAL A 93 -11.99 14.57 11.18
CA VAL A 93 -11.34 15.64 11.98
C VAL A 93 -10.17 16.26 11.20
N GLU A 94 -9.38 15.48 10.50
CA GLU A 94 -8.25 15.99 9.70
C GLU A 94 -8.73 16.81 8.50
N ALA A 95 -9.77 16.36 7.80
CA ALA A 95 -10.41 17.14 6.73
C ALA A 95 -11.01 18.45 7.27
N TYR A 96 -11.68 18.40 8.43
CA TYR A 96 -12.20 19.59 9.10
C TYR A 96 -11.07 20.56 9.45
N MET A 97 -10.00 20.09 10.07
CA MET A 97 -8.81 20.87 10.40
C MET A 97 -8.23 21.55 9.15
N ALA A 98 -8.05 20.81 8.06
CA ALA A 98 -7.52 21.34 6.81
C ALA A 98 -8.40 22.47 6.24
N LEU A 99 -9.72 22.26 6.19
CA LEU A 99 -10.66 23.30 5.74
C LEU A 99 -10.60 24.54 6.62
N ARG A 100 -10.48 24.38 7.95
CA ARG A 100 -10.31 25.52 8.87
C ARG A 100 -8.97 26.25 8.62
N LEU A 101 -7.89 25.53 8.37
CA LEU A 101 -6.58 26.11 8.01
C LEU A 101 -6.61 26.85 6.66
N LEU A 102 -7.47 26.44 5.75
CA LEU A 102 -7.73 27.12 4.47
C LEU A 102 -8.61 28.36 4.60
N GLY A 103 -9.16 28.62 5.81
CA GLY A 103 -9.97 29.80 6.10
C GLY A 103 -11.47 29.57 6.01
N VAL A 104 -11.94 28.35 5.82
CA VAL A 104 -13.37 28.04 5.79
C VAL A 104 -13.96 28.28 7.18
N PRO A 105 -15.01 29.13 7.33
CA PRO A 105 -15.57 29.44 8.63
C PRO A 105 -16.37 28.25 9.21
N ALA A 106 -16.40 28.10 10.53
CA ALA A 106 -17.17 27.04 11.20
C ALA A 106 -18.69 27.12 10.92
N SER A 107 -19.19 28.30 10.50
CA SER A 107 -20.58 28.52 10.10
C SER A 107 -20.92 28.05 8.68
N ASP A 108 -19.92 27.62 7.90
CA ASP A 108 -20.16 27.06 6.57
C ASP A 108 -21.03 25.79 6.65
N PRO A 109 -22.00 25.58 5.75
CA PRO A 109 -22.88 24.42 5.80
C PRO A 109 -22.16 23.07 5.78
N ALA A 110 -21.02 22.93 5.07
CA ALA A 110 -20.21 21.72 5.07
C ALA A 110 -19.56 21.49 6.44
N MET A 111 -19.05 22.55 7.07
CA MET A 111 -18.44 22.49 8.38
C MET A 111 -19.45 22.17 9.49
N ILE A 112 -20.67 22.69 9.39
CA ILE A 112 -21.76 22.36 10.33
C ILE A 112 -22.09 20.86 10.26
N ARG A 113 -22.22 20.29 9.04
CA ARG A 113 -22.47 18.84 8.88
C ARG A 113 -21.30 18.01 9.40
N ALA A 114 -20.07 18.40 9.09
CA ALA A 114 -18.87 17.71 9.56
C ALA A 114 -18.77 17.71 11.08
N LYS A 115 -18.98 18.86 11.71
CA LYS A 115 -19.03 18.98 13.17
C LYS A 115 -20.09 18.05 13.79
N ALA A 116 -21.31 18.03 13.25
CA ALA A 116 -22.37 17.15 13.73
C ALA A 116 -21.97 15.67 13.66
N PHE A 117 -21.38 15.23 12.54
CA PHE A 117 -20.86 13.88 12.34
C PHE A 117 -19.75 13.54 13.36
N ILE A 118 -18.76 14.43 13.52
CA ILE A 118 -17.62 14.23 14.45
C ILE A 118 -18.11 14.11 15.89
N LEU A 119 -19.00 14.99 16.33
CA LEU A 119 -19.54 14.97 17.69
C LEU A 119 -20.39 13.73 17.96
N GLN A 120 -21.18 13.27 16.98
CA GLN A 120 -21.95 12.02 17.09
C GLN A 120 -21.06 10.80 17.30
N ARG A 121 -19.83 10.83 16.78
CA ARG A 121 -18.82 9.78 16.92
C ARG A 121 -17.91 9.92 18.15
N GLY A 122 -18.18 10.90 19.03
CA GLY A 122 -17.48 11.13 20.30
C GLY A 122 -16.40 12.22 20.26
N GLY A 123 -16.30 12.97 19.18
CA GLY A 123 -15.40 14.11 19.06
C GLY A 123 -13.91 13.74 19.00
N VAL A 124 -13.05 14.76 19.12
CA VAL A 124 -11.58 14.64 19.03
C VAL A 124 -11.00 13.58 19.96
N SER A 125 -11.60 13.37 21.15
CA SER A 125 -11.11 12.39 22.14
C SER A 125 -11.07 10.95 21.59
N LYS A 126 -11.87 10.63 20.56
CA LYS A 126 -11.97 9.30 19.93
C LYS A 126 -11.12 9.13 18.67
N THR A 127 -10.36 10.15 18.26
CA THR A 127 -9.49 10.07 17.10
C THR A 127 -8.20 9.29 17.39
N ARG A 128 -7.51 8.89 16.33
CA ARG A 128 -6.18 8.26 16.36
C ARG A 128 -5.14 9.18 16.98
N ILE A 129 -4.03 8.60 17.45
CA ILE A 129 -2.91 9.36 18.04
C ILE A 129 -2.30 10.32 17.02
N PHE A 130 -2.16 9.92 15.76
CA PHE A 130 -1.62 10.79 14.71
C PHE A 130 -2.49 12.04 14.50
N THR A 131 -3.81 11.90 14.44
CA THR A 131 -4.74 13.04 14.36
C THR A 131 -4.59 13.98 15.57
N LYS A 132 -4.50 13.43 16.78
CA LYS A 132 -4.25 14.20 17.99
C LYS A 132 -2.91 14.93 17.95
N LEU A 133 -1.86 14.28 17.42
CA LEU A 133 -0.55 14.88 17.24
C LEU A 133 -0.63 16.08 16.28
N HIS A 134 -1.27 15.93 15.12
CA HIS A 134 -1.46 17.03 14.18
C HIS A 134 -2.21 18.22 14.82
N LEU A 135 -3.24 17.94 15.60
CA LEU A 135 -3.96 18.97 16.37
C LEU A 135 -3.07 19.63 17.44
N ALA A 136 -2.14 18.87 18.06
CA ALA A 136 -1.21 19.42 19.05
C ALA A 136 -0.19 20.39 18.41
N LEU A 137 0.25 20.11 17.17
CA LEU A 137 1.15 21.00 16.40
C LEU A 137 0.55 22.38 16.12
N ILE A 138 -0.78 22.50 16.14
CA ILE A 138 -1.50 23.77 15.94
C ILE A 138 -2.18 24.29 17.22
N GLY A 139 -1.83 23.72 18.38
CA GLY A 139 -2.36 24.14 19.68
C GLY A 139 -3.83 23.80 19.94
N CYS A 140 -4.45 22.94 19.09
CA CYS A 140 -5.84 22.50 19.24
C CYS A 140 -5.98 21.18 20.02
N TYR A 141 -4.88 20.57 20.46
CA TYR A 141 -4.83 19.42 21.36
C TYR A 141 -3.67 19.56 22.35
N ASN A 142 -3.84 19.04 23.57
CA ASN A 142 -2.82 19.17 24.59
C ASN A 142 -1.75 18.05 24.46
N TRP A 143 -0.48 18.43 24.43
CA TRP A 143 0.65 17.50 24.37
C TRP A 143 0.67 16.47 25.52
N ARG A 144 0.01 16.73 26.65
CA ARG A 144 -0.15 15.75 27.73
C ARG A 144 -0.90 14.49 27.28
N GLY A 145 -1.79 14.61 26.29
CA GLY A 145 -2.53 13.48 25.70
C GLY A 145 -1.77 12.73 24.60
N ILE A 146 -0.59 13.19 24.23
CA ILE A 146 0.30 12.50 23.29
C ILE A 146 1.27 11.63 24.07
N PRO A 147 1.42 10.33 23.72
CA PRO A 147 2.40 9.44 24.36
C PRO A 147 3.83 9.93 24.16
N SER A 148 4.69 9.70 25.15
CA SER A 148 6.11 10.03 25.04
C SER A 148 6.83 9.07 24.10
N LEU A 149 7.72 9.62 23.28
CA LEU A 149 8.66 8.88 22.43
C LEU A 149 10.09 9.35 22.78
N PRO A 150 10.80 8.67 23.70
CA PRO A 150 12.08 9.15 24.16
C PRO A 150 13.17 8.99 23.10
N PRO A 151 13.93 10.04 22.74
CA PRO A 151 14.94 10.01 21.68
C PRO A 151 16.07 8.98 21.89
N TRP A 152 16.37 8.61 23.15
CA TRP A 152 17.40 7.62 23.45
C TRP A 152 17.10 6.21 22.90
N VAL A 153 15.87 5.93 22.43
CA VAL A 153 15.53 4.69 21.71
C VAL A 153 16.45 4.49 20.50
N MET A 154 16.91 5.57 19.87
CA MET A 154 17.88 5.54 18.78
C MET A 154 19.25 4.94 19.18
N LEU A 155 19.57 4.94 20.46
CA LEU A 155 20.85 4.47 20.98
C LEU A 155 20.80 3.01 21.46
N LEU A 156 19.60 2.39 21.43
CA LEU A 156 19.45 1.00 21.84
C LEU A 156 20.22 0.07 20.89
N PRO A 157 20.94 -0.94 21.44
CA PRO A 157 21.62 -1.92 20.61
C PRO A 157 20.64 -2.67 19.69
N LYS A 158 21.05 -2.95 18.46
CA LYS A 158 20.25 -3.71 17.48
C LYS A 158 19.81 -5.11 17.96
N ALA A 159 20.50 -5.66 18.96
CA ALA A 159 20.17 -6.93 19.60
C ALA A 159 19.15 -6.80 20.75
N PHE A 160 18.76 -5.58 21.11
CA PHE A 160 17.77 -5.37 22.17
C PHE A 160 16.36 -5.62 21.62
N PRO A 161 15.46 -6.26 22.37
CA PRO A 161 14.12 -6.61 21.89
C PRO A 161 13.26 -5.42 21.43
N VAL A 162 13.55 -4.24 21.99
CA VAL A 162 12.90 -2.98 21.62
C VAL A 162 13.94 -2.09 20.98
N ASN A 163 13.94 -2.02 19.66
CA ASN A 163 14.79 -1.11 18.88
C ASN A 163 14.08 -0.74 17.58
N ILE A 164 14.54 0.29 16.88
CA ILE A 164 13.89 0.78 15.66
C ILE A 164 13.84 -0.26 14.52
N TYR A 165 14.70 -1.27 14.51
CA TYR A 165 14.73 -2.31 13.47
C TYR A 165 13.79 -3.49 13.78
N GLU A 166 13.12 -3.51 14.95
CA GLU A 166 12.00 -4.39 15.23
C GLU A 166 10.66 -3.80 14.73
N MET A 167 10.63 -2.52 14.38
CA MET A 167 9.51 -1.90 13.68
C MET A 167 9.61 -2.18 12.17
N SER A 168 8.49 -2.25 11.49
CA SER A 168 8.42 -2.31 10.02
C SER A 168 9.12 -1.11 9.37
N SER A 169 9.49 -1.23 8.11
CA SER A 169 10.17 -0.18 7.33
C SER A 169 9.40 1.15 7.36
N TRP A 170 8.10 1.13 7.09
CA TRP A 170 7.22 2.30 7.12
C TRP A 170 6.99 2.86 8.53
N ALA A 171 6.87 2.00 9.55
CA ALA A 171 6.74 2.45 10.94
C ALA A 171 8.04 3.11 11.41
N ARG A 172 9.20 2.55 11.07
CA ARG A 172 10.52 3.08 11.36
C ARG A 172 10.73 4.45 10.72
N SER A 173 10.47 4.55 9.40
CA SER A 173 10.65 5.81 8.66
C SER A 173 9.72 6.92 9.14
N SER A 174 8.55 6.59 9.66
CA SER A 174 7.60 7.55 10.22
C SER A 174 7.89 7.87 11.70
N THR A 175 8.36 6.89 12.50
CA THR A 175 8.52 7.06 13.96
C THR A 175 9.84 7.75 14.32
N VAL A 176 10.94 7.49 13.61
CA VAL A 176 12.24 8.12 13.94
C VAL A 176 12.16 9.65 13.92
N PRO A 177 11.56 10.30 12.92
CA PRO A 177 11.35 11.75 12.96
C PRO A 177 10.46 12.20 14.14
N LEU A 178 9.46 11.40 14.51
CA LEU A 178 8.56 11.74 15.62
C LEU A 178 9.25 11.72 16.99
N LEU A 179 10.38 11.01 17.15
CA LEU A 179 11.20 11.09 18.37
C LEU A 179 11.61 12.54 18.65
N ILE A 180 11.96 13.30 17.61
CA ILE A 180 12.31 14.72 17.72
C ILE A 180 11.09 15.58 17.99
N VAL A 181 10.01 15.38 17.21
CA VAL A 181 8.77 16.15 17.33
C VAL A 181 8.14 16.00 18.72
N CYS A 182 8.05 14.75 19.22
CA CYS A 182 7.46 14.45 20.54
C CYS A 182 8.35 14.92 21.69
N ASP A 183 9.65 15.01 21.50
CA ASP A 183 10.57 15.59 22.47
C ASP A 183 10.44 17.11 22.54
N ARG A 184 10.38 17.79 21.40
CA ARG A 184 10.29 19.27 21.31
C ARG A 184 8.90 19.82 21.59
N LYS A 185 7.84 19.02 21.36
CA LYS A 185 6.43 19.38 21.61
C LYS A 185 6.05 20.75 21.03
N PRO A 186 6.32 21.01 19.74
CA PRO A 186 6.16 22.34 19.16
C PRO A 186 4.68 22.70 19.01
N VAL A 187 4.40 24.01 19.04
CA VAL A 187 3.15 24.59 18.57
C VAL A 187 3.50 25.60 17.48
N PHE A 188 3.34 25.23 16.22
CA PHE A 188 3.73 26.04 15.07
C PHE A 188 2.68 27.11 14.71
N ILE A 189 1.39 26.79 14.95
CA ILE A 189 0.27 27.69 14.68
C ILE A 189 -0.48 27.88 16.00
N THR A 190 -0.69 29.12 16.41
CA THR A 190 -1.29 29.41 17.72
C THR A 190 -2.82 29.48 17.65
N ASN A 191 -3.49 29.22 18.77
CA ASN A 191 -4.96 29.30 18.92
C ASN A 191 -5.59 30.67 18.57
N SER A 192 -4.80 31.74 18.45
CA SER A 192 -5.30 33.03 17.93
C SER A 192 -5.64 32.98 16.45
N THR A 193 -5.09 32.01 15.71
CA THR A 193 -5.29 31.83 14.28
C THR A 193 -6.37 30.78 13.97
N ILE A 194 -6.43 29.69 14.77
CA ILE A 194 -7.39 28.59 14.61
C ILE A 194 -7.84 28.08 15.97
N ASN A 195 -9.14 27.79 16.09
CA ASN A 195 -9.73 27.13 17.25
C ASN A 195 -10.66 26.01 16.76
N LEU A 196 -10.58 24.84 17.39
CA LEU A 196 -11.38 23.64 17.10
C LEU A 196 -12.08 23.10 18.35
N ASP A 197 -12.28 23.94 19.39
CA ASP A 197 -12.90 23.54 20.64
C ASP A 197 -14.32 22.99 20.44
N GLU A 198 -14.99 23.42 19.37
CA GLU A 198 -16.31 22.93 18.99
C GLU A 198 -16.37 21.46 18.60
N LEU A 199 -15.22 20.78 18.41
CA LEU A 199 -15.15 19.35 18.08
C LEU A 199 -14.99 18.45 19.30
N TYR A 200 -14.93 18.99 20.50
CA TYR A 200 -14.87 18.24 21.75
C TYR A 200 -16.26 17.94 22.28
N ALA A 201 -16.68 16.67 22.25
CA ALA A 201 -18.04 16.27 22.66
C ALA A 201 -18.33 16.55 24.13
N GLU A 202 -17.32 16.40 25.00
CA GLU A 202 -17.40 16.70 26.45
C GLU A 202 -17.10 18.16 26.80
N GLY A 203 -16.63 18.95 25.81
CA GLY A 203 -16.07 20.29 26.03
C GLY A 203 -14.60 20.21 26.50
N VAL A 204 -13.77 21.12 25.99
CA VAL A 204 -12.32 21.17 26.21
C VAL A 204 -11.91 21.10 27.69
N ASP A 205 -12.64 21.78 28.58
CA ASP A 205 -12.34 21.84 30.02
C ASP A 205 -12.56 20.50 30.74
N ARG A 206 -13.24 19.53 30.12
CA ARG A 206 -13.56 18.22 30.69
C ARG A 206 -12.82 17.07 30.06
N VAL A 207 -11.96 17.34 29.07
CA VAL A 207 -11.20 16.33 28.38
C VAL A 207 -10.26 15.57 29.32
N ARG A 208 -10.34 14.27 29.31
CA ARG A 208 -9.34 13.41 29.93
C ARG A 208 -8.23 13.18 28.91
N TRP A 209 -7.05 13.75 29.18
CA TRP A 209 -5.89 13.66 28.31
C TRP A 209 -5.18 12.30 28.38
N GLU A 210 -5.48 11.49 29.38
CA GLU A 210 -4.93 10.15 29.53
C GLU A 210 -5.60 9.18 28.55
N LEU A 211 -4.80 8.31 27.92
CA LEU A 211 -5.33 7.25 27.09
C LEU A 211 -6.04 6.20 27.95
N PRO A 212 -7.15 5.61 27.46
CA PRO A 212 -7.88 4.59 28.20
C PRO A 212 -7.06 3.31 28.33
N GLU A 213 -7.16 2.62 29.47
CA GLU A 213 -6.63 1.28 29.68
C GLU A 213 -7.45 0.26 28.86
N SER A 214 -6.77 -0.74 28.27
CA SER A 214 -7.38 -1.75 27.41
C SER A 214 -7.29 -3.19 27.95
N GLY A 215 -6.55 -3.40 29.04
CA GLY A 215 -6.38 -4.72 29.68
C GLY A 215 -5.35 -5.61 28.98
N ASP A 216 -4.49 -5.06 28.15
CA ASP A 216 -3.45 -5.79 27.40
C ASP A 216 -2.05 -5.14 27.56
N TRP A 217 -1.13 -5.45 26.65
CA TRP A 217 0.20 -4.83 26.59
C TRP A 217 0.17 -3.30 26.56
N THR A 218 -0.92 -2.70 26.08
CA THR A 218 -1.12 -1.23 26.04
C THR A 218 -1.01 -0.66 27.43
N ASP A 219 -1.55 -1.30 28.47
CA ASP A 219 -1.50 -0.79 29.85
C ASP A 219 -0.08 -0.76 30.40
N LEU A 220 0.78 -1.71 30.00
CA LEU A 220 2.21 -1.65 30.32
C LEU A 220 2.86 -0.44 29.67
N PHE A 221 2.58 -0.19 28.38
CA PHE A 221 3.11 0.98 27.68
C PHE A 221 2.58 2.30 28.25
N LEU A 222 1.32 2.36 28.64
CA LEU A 222 0.75 3.55 29.32
C LEU A 222 1.39 3.80 30.70
N THR A 223 1.74 2.72 31.41
CA THR A 223 2.47 2.85 32.69
C THR A 223 3.89 3.36 32.46
N LEU A 224 4.58 2.85 31.45
CA LEU A 224 5.89 3.37 31.04
C LEU A 224 5.81 4.83 30.59
N ASP A 225 4.78 5.20 29.82
CA ASP A 225 4.53 6.57 29.35
C ASP A 225 4.38 7.55 30.55
N ARG A 226 3.61 7.15 31.57
CA ARG A 226 3.49 7.95 32.80
C ARG A 226 4.87 8.15 33.48
N GLY A 227 5.69 7.11 33.52
CA GLY A 227 7.08 7.16 34.03
C GLY A 227 7.96 8.10 33.21
N PHE A 228 7.89 8.01 31.88
CA PHE A 228 8.65 8.89 30.98
C PHE A 228 8.20 10.35 31.11
N LYS A 229 6.92 10.63 31.14
CA LYS A 229 6.37 12.00 31.35
C LYS A 229 6.83 12.60 32.69
N LEU A 230 6.91 11.77 33.73
CA LEU A 230 7.46 12.21 35.01
C LEU A 230 8.96 12.52 34.90
N ALA A 231 9.75 11.65 34.28
CA ALA A 231 11.18 11.88 34.04
C ALA A 231 11.43 13.13 33.19
N GLU A 232 10.63 13.35 32.15
CA GLU A 232 10.68 14.59 31.33
C GLU A 232 10.39 15.83 32.19
N SER A 233 9.35 15.80 33.04
CA SER A 233 8.99 16.93 33.91
C SER A 233 10.08 17.28 34.92
N LEU A 234 10.91 16.30 35.30
CA LEU A 234 12.03 16.46 36.21
C LEU A 234 13.36 16.71 35.49
N ASN A 235 13.37 16.83 34.17
CA ASN A 235 14.59 16.93 33.34
C ASN A 235 15.57 15.74 33.52
N LEU A 236 15.06 14.56 33.77
CA LEU A 236 15.83 13.35 34.05
C LEU A 236 15.86 12.35 32.85
N VAL A 237 15.59 12.82 31.63
CA VAL A 237 15.67 11.96 30.42
C VAL A 237 17.13 11.73 30.07
N PRO A 238 17.64 10.47 30.19
CA PRO A 238 19.05 10.18 29.90
C PRO A 238 19.33 10.26 28.40
N PHE A 239 20.53 10.68 28.03
CA PHE A 239 21.03 10.70 26.64
C PHE A 239 20.07 11.37 25.63
N ARG A 240 19.33 12.39 26.08
CA ARG A 240 18.32 13.07 25.27
C ARG A 240 18.91 13.69 24.00
N GLU A 241 19.96 14.49 24.14
CA GLU A 241 20.58 15.20 23.01
C GLU A 241 21.35 14.24 22.09
N GLU A 242 21.96 13.20 22.63
CA GLU A 242 22.62 12.14 21.84
C GLU A 242 21.58 11.38 21.00
N GLY A 243 20.42 11.09 21.58
CA GLY A 243 19.30 10.45 20.87
C GLY A 243 18.75 11.33 19.75
N ILE A 244 18.57 12.64 20.00
CA ILE A 244 18.13 13.61 18.98
C ILE A 244 19.14 13.68 17.84
N LYS A 245 20.44 13.81 18.13
CA LYS A 245 21.50 13.81 17.10
C LYS A 245 21.52 12.52 16.28
N ALA A 246 21.27 11.38 16.93
CA ALA A 246 21.19 10.10 16.23
C ALA A 246 19.96 10.04 15.30
N ALA A 247 18.81 10.56 15.72
CA ALA A 247 17.60 10.65 14.91
C ALA A 247 17.79 11.64 13.75
N GLU A 248 18.35 12.81 14.00
CA GLU A 248 18.68 13.80 12.95
C GLU A 248 19.61 13.18 11.90
N LYS A 249 20.71 12.58 12.32
CA LYS A 249 21.64 11.90 11.41
C LYS A 249 20.92 10.83 10.58
N TRP A 250 20.04 10.03 11.20
CA TRP A 250 19.27 9.00 10.52
C TRP A 250 18.36 9.58 9.43
N ILE A 251 17.67 10.70 9.71
CA ILE A 251 16.81 11.43 8.74
C ILE A 251 17.67 11.94 7.57
N LEU A 252 18.80 12.62 7.87
CA LEU A 252 19.66 13.20 6.84
C LEU A 252 20.26 12.14 5.89
N GLU A 253 20.64 10.97 6.44
CA GLU A 253 21.21 9.87 5.67
C GLU A 253 20.20 9.16 4.77
N ARG A 254 18.88 9.27 5.06
CA ARG A 254 17.81 8.57 4.35
C ARG A 254 16.98 9.44 3.44
N GLN A 255 17.36 10.70 3.23
CA GLN A 255 16.79 11.46 2.12
C GLN A 255 17.28 10.86 0.81
N GLU A 256 16.36 10.42 -0.04
CA GLU A 256 16.68 9.91 -1.36
C GLU A 256 17.07 11.03 -2.35
N ALA A 257 17.60 10.65 -3.51
CA ALA A 257 17.99 11.62 -4.54
C ALA A 257 16.81 12.45 -5.05
N THR A 258 15.62 11.85 -5.05
CA THR A 258 14.32 12.49 -5.35
C THR A 258 13.89 13.51 -4.28
N GLY A 259 14.53 13.50 -3.11
CA GLY A 259 14.22 14.39 -2.00
C GLY A 259 13.25 13.80 -0.96
N ASP A 260 12.71 12.61 -1.21
CA ASP A 260 11.75 11.95 -0.32
C ASP A 260 12.43 11.09 0.77
N TRP A 261 11.62 10.50 1.64
CA TRP A 261 12.00 9.51 2.67
C TRP A 261 11.08 8.31 2.58
N GLY A 262 11.64 7.15 2.23
CA GLY A 262 10.94 5.88 2.17
C GLY A 262 9.77 5.82 1.19
N GLY A 263 9.71 6.75 0.22
CA GLY A 263 8.69 6.78 -0.82
C GLY A 263 7.25 7.01 -0.35
N ILE A 264 7.02 7.38 0.91
CA ILE A 264 5.68 7.55 1.48
C ILE A 264 5.50 8.92 2.17
N ILE A 265 4.36 9.54 1.93
CA ILE A 265 4.05 10.88 2.48
C ILE A 265 4.16 10.95 4.01
N PRO A 266 3.67 10.00 4.83
CA PRO A 266 3.83 10.09 6.28
C PRO A 266 5.28 10.21 6.76
N ALA A 267 6.23 9.49 6.13
CA ALA A 267 7.65 9.58 6.45
C ALA A 267 8.24 10.93 6.04
N MET A 268 7.84 11.46 4.87
CA MET A 268 8.23 12.79 4.40
C MET A 268 7.70 13.88 5.33
N LEU A 269 6.40 13.86 5.66
CA LEU A 269 5.78 14.85 6.55
C LEU A 269 6.46 14.89 7.91
N ASN A 270 6.66 13.73 8.52
CA ASN A 270 7.28 13.64 9.84
C ASN A 270 8.75 14.07 9.82
N SER A 271 9.50 13.74 8.75
CA SER A 271 10.88 14.22 8.56
C SER A 271 10.93 15.74 8.43
N MET A 272 10.02 16.33 7.65
CA MET A 272 9.93 17.77 7.50
C MET A 272 9.54 18.47 8.80
N LEU A 273 8.65 17.89 9.61
CA LEU A 273 8.30 18.40 10.95
C LEU A 273 9.50 18.32 11.90
N ALA A 274 10.26 17.24 11.88
CA ALA A 274 11.47 17.07 12.68
C ALA A 274 12.55 18.09 12.31
N LEU A 275 12.83 18.31 11.02
CA LEU A 275 13.76 19.34 10.55
C LEU A 275 13.31 20.74 11.01
N ARG A 276 12.01 21.01 10.98
CA ARG A 276 11.45 22.27 11.49
C ARG A 276 11.67 22.46 13.01
N CYS A 277 11.58 21.36 13.78
CA CYS A 277 11.87 21.37 15.23
C CYS A 277 13.36 21.57 15.55
N LEU A 278 14.24 21.29 14.58
CA LEU A 278 15.68 21.48 14.67
C LEU A 278 16.17 22.81 14.08
N ASP A 279 15.21 23.73 13.81
CA ASP A 279 15.47 25.07 13.28
C ASP A 279 16.14 25.12 11.89
N TYR A 280 15.97 24.05 11.06
CA TYR A 280 16.35 24.11 9.65
C TYR A 280 15.57 25.22 8.95
N ASP A 281 16.26 25.97 8.10
CA ASP A 281 15.65 27.04 7.31
C ASP A 281 14.98 26.49 6.05
N ARG A 282 13.97 27.21 5.56
CA ARG A 282 13.30 26.84 4.31
C ARG A 282 14.24 26.79 3.10
N SER A 283 15.31 27.58 3.13
CA SER A 283 16.34 27.63 2.08
C SER A 283 17.42 26.54 2.20
N ASP A 284 17.36 25.70 3.26
CA ASP A 284 18.25 24.56 3.33
C ASP A 284 17.95 23.57 2.19
N PRO A 285 18.96 23.10 1.46
CA PRO A 285 18.76 22.22 0.30
C PRO A 285 18.01 20.92 0.63
N ILE A 286 18.12 20.42 1.87
CA ILE A 286 17.40 19.22 2.31
C ILE A 286 15.90 19.50 2.46
N VAL A 287 15.55 20.71 2.96
CA VAL A 287 14.16 21.16 3.13
C VAL A 287 13.53 21.45 1.77
N GLU A 288 14.24 22.16 0.87
CA GLU A 288 13.74 22.44 -0.47
C GLU A 288 13.43 21.16 -1.24
N ARG A 289 14.36 20.18 -1.25
CA ARG A 289 14.13 18.89 -1.89
C ARG A 289 12.97 18.14 -1.28
N GLY A 290 12.84 18.13 0.05
CA GLY A 290 11.74 17.46 0.76
C GLY A 290 10.38 18.06 0.41
N LEU A 291 10.24 19.39 0.37
CA LEU A 291 9.02 20.07 -0.06
C LEU A 291 8.67 19.75 -1.52
N GLN A 292 9.68 19.77 -2.41
CA GLN A 292 9.49 19.42 -3.81
C GLN A 292 9.08 17.95 -3.99
N ALA A 293 9.66 17.04 -3.20
CA ALA A 293 9.28 15.63 -3.24
C ALA A 293 7.80 15.42 -2.88
N ILE A 294 7.29 16.12 -1.87
CA ILE A 294 5.87 16.08 -1.51
C ILE A 294 4.99 16.64 -2.64
N ASP A 295 5.39 17.76 -3.24
CA ASP A 295 4.67 18.32 -4.38
C ASP A 295 4.63 17.36 -5.60
N ASN A 296 5.67 16.55 -5.80
CA ASN A 296 5.74 15.57 -6.90
C ASN A 296 4.73 14.41 -6.73
N PHE A 297 4.17 14.21 -5.53
CA PHE A 297 3.12 13.23 -5.28
C PHE A 297 1.71 13.80 -5.51
N ALA A 298 1.61 15.08 -5.88
CA ALA A 298 0.33 15.71 -6.11
C ALA A 298 -0.27 15.32 -7.47
N ILE A 299 -1.58 15.15 -7.47
CA ILE A 299 -2.41 15.09 -8.67
C ILE A 299 -3.19 16.40 -8.77
N GLU A 300 -2.88 17.18 -9.78
CA GLU A 300 -3.56 18.43 -10.06
C GLU A 300 -4.42 18.30 -11.32
N THR A 301 -5.68 18.69 -11.19
CA THR A 301 -6.61 18.83 -12.31
C THR A 301 -7.04 20.30 -12.44
N GLU A 302 -7.93 20.59 -13.38
CA GLU A 302 -8.49 21.94 -13.50
C GLU A 302 -9.12 22.41 -12.17
N ASN A 303 -9.86 21.54 -11.49
CA ASN A 303 -10.71 21.88 -10.35
C ASN A 303 -10.30 21.23 -9.01
N SER A 304 -9.28 20.39 -8.98
CA SER A 304 -8.85 19.70 -7.76
C SER A 304 -7.33 19.58 -7.65
N TYR A 305 -6.87 19.55 -6.42
CA TYR A 305 -5.49 19.22 -6.06
C TYR A 305 -5.53 18.28 -4.87
N ARG A 306 -4.91 17.11 -5.01
CA ARG A 306 -4.82 16.08 -3.98
C ARG A 306 -3.45 15.44 -4.00
N VAL A 307 -3.06 14.87 -2.88
CA VAL A 307 -1.73 14.23 -2.74
C VAL A 307 -1.90 12.74 -2.52
N GLN A 308 -1.17 11.94 -3.29
CA GLN A 308 -1.13 10.49 -3.18
C GLN A 308 -0.25 10.08 -1.99
N PRO A 309 -0.52 8.95 -1.31
CA PRO A 309 0.30 8.48 -0.20
C PRO A 309 1.66 7.97 -0.62
N CYS A 310 1.75 7.38 -1.81
CA CYS A 310 2.95 6.85 -2.47
C CYS A 310 2.71 6.80 -3.98
N VAL A 311 3.71 6.40 -4.75
CA VAL A 311 3.65 6.24 -6.22
C VAL A 311 4.23 4.90 -6.62
N SER A 312 3.70 4.24 -7.66
CA SER A 312 3.92 2.85 -8.01
C SER A 312 4.59 2.60 -9.38
N PRO A 313 5.58 3.39 -9.81
CA PRO A 313 6.09 3.27 -11.18
C PRO A 313 6.78 1.92 -11.46
N VAL A 314 7.46 1.32 -10.49
CA VAL A 314 8.12 0.02 -10.69
C VAL A 314 7.08 -1.10 -10.74
N TRP A 315 6.16 -1.11 -9.80
CA TRP A 315 5.04 -2.03 -9.74
C TRP A 315 4.18 -2.00 -10.99
N ASP A 316 3.67 -0.83 -11.36
CA ASP A 316 2.81 -0.66 -12.52
C ASP A 316 3.52 -1.03 -13.82
N THR A 317 4.80 -0.63 -13.98
CA THR A 317 5.58 -0.97 -15.17
C THR A 317 5.75 -2.48 -15.33
N ALA A 318 6.07 -3.19 -14.25
CA ALA A 318 6.24 -4.63 -14.30
C ALA A 318 4.93 -5.36 -14.64
N TRP A 319 3.81 -4.95 -14.04
CA TRP A 319 2.50 -5.52 -14.35
C TRP A 319 2.00 -5.20 -15.75
N VAL A 320 2.19 -3.97 -16.25
CA VAL A 320 1.83 -3.61 -17.63
C VAL A 320 2.67 -4.40 -18.63
N MET A 321 3.97 -4.57 -18.40
CA MET A 321 4.82 -5.42 -19.24
C MET A 321 4.29 -6.86 -19.30
N ARG A 322 3.94 -7.44 -18.14
CA ARG A 322 3.33 -8.79 -18.08
C ARG A 322 2.02 -8.83 -18.87
N ALA A 323 1.13 -7.85 -18.62
CA ALA A 323 -0.17 -7.79 -19.29
C ALA A 323 -0.07 -7.73 -20.81
N LEU A 324 0.83 -6.91 -21.32
CA LEU A 324 1.08 -6.82 -22.76
C LEU A 324 1.59 -8.15 -23.33
N VAL A 325 2.63 -8.75 -22.74
CA VAL A 325 3.23 -9.97 -23.29
C VAL A 325 2.33 -11.18 -23.10
N GLU A 326 1.70 -11.35 -21.93
CA GLU A 326 0.76 -12.45 -21.65
C GLU A 326 -0.52 -12.36 -22.50
N SER A 327 -0.87 -11.18 -23.03
CA SER A 327 -1.97 -10.99 -23.98
C SER A 327 -1.55 -11.09 -25.46
N GLY A 328 -0.35 -11.60 -25.75
CA GLY A 328 0.14 -11.85 -27.09
C GLY A 328 0.89 -10.70 -27.77
N PHE A 329 1.19 -9.62 -27.04
CA PHE A 329 2.04 -8.54 -27.56
C PHE A 329 3.50 -8.99 -27.69
N ALA A 330 4.22 -8.43 -28.67
CA ALA A 330 5.57 -8.90 -28.97
C ALA A 330 6.56 -8.59 -27.83
N ALA A 331 7.24 -9.62 -27.33
CA ALA A 331 8.21 -9.49 -26.24
C ALA A 331 9.44 -8.61 -26.58
N ASN A 332 9.68 -8.33 -27.85
CA ASN A 332 10.73 -7.46 -28.38
C ASN A 332 10.19 -6.14 -28.94
N ASP A 333 8.93 -5.82 -28.67
CA ASP A 333 8.37 -4.52 -29.06
C ASP A 333 9.12 -3.38 -28.36
N PRO A 334 9.35 -2.23 -29.03
CA PRO A 334 10.05 -1.10 -28.44
C PRO A 334 9.51 -0.63 -27.09
N ALA A 335 8.19 -0.68 -26.90
CA ALA A 335 7.57 -0.30 -25.62
C ALA A 335 7.96 -1.24 -24.47
N VAL A 336 7.95 -2.56 -24.72
CA VAL A 336 8.37 -3.59 -23.76
C VAL A 336 9.88 -3.50 -23.48
N VAL A 337 10.67 -3.26 -24.53
CA VAL A 337 12.13 -3.14 -24.42
C VAL A 337 12.51 -1.91 -23.57
N GLN A 338 11.92 -0.75 -23.86
CA GLN A 338 12.19 0.46 -23.08
C GLN A 338 11.81 0.29 -21.60
N ALA A 339 10.69 -0.33 -21.32
CA ALA A 339 10.25 -0.60 -19.96
C ALA A 339 11.21 -1.56 -19.24
N GLY A 340 11.64 -2.62 -19.90
CA GLY A 340 12.63 -3.55 -19.35
C GLY A 340 13.98 -2.88 -19.07
N GLU A 341 14.45 -2.01 -19.97
CA GLU A 341 15.69 -1.25 -19.77
C GLU A 341 15.55 -0.25 -18.61
N TRP A 342 14.36 0.41 -18.47
CA TRP A 342 14.08 1.28 -17.36
C TRP A 342 14.06 0.51 -16.02
N LEU A 343 13.42 -0.65 -15.95
CA LEU A 343 13.44 -1.51 -14.75
C LEU A 343 14.86 -1.94 -14.39
N LEU A 344 15.70 -2.29 -15.37
CA LEU A 344 17.10 -2.65 -15.09
C LEU A 344 17.89 -1.49 -14.45
N GLN A 345 17.59 -0.24 -14.83
CA GLN A 345 18.22 0.94 -14.24
C GLN A 345 17.74 1.21 -12.80
N LYS A 346 16.55 0.71 -12.44
CA LYS A 346 15.96 0.87 -11.11
C LYS A 346 16.40 -0.20 -10.11
N GLN A 347 17.19 -1.19 -10.51
CA GLN A 347 17.67 -2.21 -9.59
C GLN A 347 18.56 -1.60 -8.50
N ILE A 348 18.21 -1.85 -7.24
CA ILE A 348 18.94 -1.37 -6.07
C ILE A 348 20.13 -2.28 -5.83
N LEU A 349 21.33 -1.70 -5.85
CA LEU A 349 22.61 -2.39 -5.65
C LEU A 349 23.32 -1.96 -4.36
N ASP A 350 22.67 -1.13 -3.56
CA ASP A 350 23.14 -0.65 -2.27
C ASP A 350 22.53 -1.47 -1.11
N TYR A 351 23.22 -1.47 0.02
CA TYR A 351 22.69 -2.02 1.26
C TYR A 351 21.75 -1.01 1.93
N GLY A 352 20.57 -1.47 2.32
CA GLY A 352 19.56 -0.71 3.04
C GLY A 352 19.34 -1.21 4.46
N ASP A 353 18.24 -0.76 5.07
CA ASP A 353 17.88 -1.14 6.44
C ASP A 353 17.57 -2.64 6.60
N TRP A 354 17.09 -3.30 5.55
CA TRP A 354 16.88 -4.74 5.50
C TRP A 354 18.12 -5.55 5.88
N ALA A 355 19.33 -5.05 5.57
CA ALA A 355 20.59 -5.72 5.85
C ALA A 355 20.95 -5.75 7.35
N VAL A 356 20.25 -4.98 8.19
CA VAL A 356 20.46 -5.02 9.64
C VAL A 356 20.10 -6.38 10.22
N LYS A 357 18.99 -6.96 9.78
CA LYS A 357 18.55 -8.32 10.14
C LYS A 357 19.09 -9.38 9.19
N ASN A 358 19.16 -9.09 7.90
CA ASN A 358 19.69 -10.00 6.87
C ASN A 358 21.16 -9.72 6.55
N ARG A 359 22.09 -10.19 7.40
CA ARG A 359 23.52 -9.94 7.25
C ARG A 359 24.19 -10.72 6.12
N GLN A 360 23.55 -11.76 5.60
CA GLN A 360 24.09 -12.64 4.56
C GLN A 360 23.57 -12.27 3.18
N GLY A 361 22.47 -11.55 3.11
CA GLY A 361 21.86 -11.09 1.88
C GLY A 361 22.76 -10.12 1.12
N LYS A 362 22.68 -10.16 -0.20
CA LYS A 362 23.34 -9.21 -1.11
C LYS A 362 22.29 -8.38 -1.82
N PRO A 363 22.53 -7.07 -2.06
CA PRO A 363 21.55 -6.22 -2.75
C PRO A 363 21.30 -6.70 -4.19
N GLY A 364 20.16 -6.33 -4.76
CA GLY A 364 19.79 -6.72 -6.12
C GLY A 364 18.29 -6.74 -6.36
N ALA A 365 17.50 -6.07 -5.54
CA ALA A 365 16.05 -6.02 -5.58
C ALA A 365 15.54 -4.70 -6.18
N TRP A 366 14.23 -4.52 -6.20
CA TRP A 366 13.57 -3.28 -6.61
C TRP A 366 12.68 -2.75 -5.49
N ALA A 367 12.46 -1.45 -5.49
CA ALA A 367 11.46 -0.79 -4.67
C ALA A 367 10.18 -0.56 -5.48
N PHE A 368 9.12 -0.18 -4.79
CA PHE A 368 7.81 0.13 -5.35
C PHE A 368 7.81 1.48 -6.11
N GLU A 369 8.53 2.46 -5.58
CA GLU A 369 8.57 3.86 -6.01
C GLU A 369 9.68 4.12 -7.04
N PHE A 370 9.81 5.39 -7.45
CA PHE A 370 10.89 5.84 -8.34
C PHE A 370 12.28 5.68 -7.74
N ASP A 371 12.41 5.93 -6.43
CA ASP A 371 13.66 5.84 -5.68
C ASP A 371 13.32 5.54 -4.21
N ASN A 372 13.80 4.40 -3.70
CA ASN A 372 13.66 4.00 -2.29
C ASN A 372 14.71 2.93 -1.97
N ARG A 373 15.99 3.30 -2.02
CA ARG A 373 17.11 2.37 -1.91
C ARG A 373 17.23 1.66 -0.56
N PHE A 374 16.66 2.25 0.49
CA PHE A 374 16.72 1.66 1.84
C PHE A 374 15.72 0.55 2.06
N TYR A 375 14.63 0.53 1.29
CA TYR A 375 13.49 -0.36 1.49
C TYR A 375 13.05 -1.06 0.18
N PRO A 376 13.91 -1.92 -0.39
CA PRO A 376 13.49 -2.78 -1.50
C PRO A 376 12.34 -3.69 -1.08
N ASP A 377 11.47 -4.03 -2.01
CA ASP A 377 10.25 -4.81 -1.81
C ASP A 377 10.36 -6.21 -2.43
N VAL A 378 9.91 -7.23 -1.70
CA VAL A 378 9.93 -8.62 -2.15
C VAL A 378 8.89 -8.86 -3.24
N ASP A 379 7.65 -8.33 -3.09
CA ASP A 379 6.57 -8.53 -4.05
C ASP A 379 6.89 -7.84 -5.38
N ASP A 380 7.33 -6.57 -5.32
CA ASP A 380 7.80 -5.83 -6.49
C ASP A 380 8.94 -6.53 -7.22
N SER A 381 9.95 -6.96 -6.47
CA SER A 381 11.10 -7.66 -7.05
C SER A 381 10.70 -8.95 -7.75
N ALA A 382 9.74 -9.70 -7.20
CA ALA A 382 9.23 -10.91 -7.83
C ALA A 382 8.47 -10.61 -9.13
N VAL A 383 7.61 -9.58 -9.14
CA VAL A 383 6.88 -9.18 -10.36
C VAL A 383 7.84 -8.66 -11.43
N VAL A 384 8.85 -7.85 -11.05
CA VAL A 384 9.87 -7.36 -11.98
C VAL A 384 10.67 -8.51 -12.60
N VAL A 385 11.05 -9.52 -11.81
CA VAL A 385 11.72 -10.73 -12.32
C VAL A 385 10.87 -11.40 -13.38
N MET A 386 9.57 -11.61 -13.13
CA MET A 386 8.64 -12.21 -14.09
C MET A 386 8.49 -11.36 -15.36
N ALA A 387 8.37 -10.03 -15.23
CA ALA A 387 8.27 -9.11 -16.35
C ALA A 387 9.56 -9.14 -17.22
N LEU A 388 10.72 -9.07 -16.59
CA LEU A 388 12.01 -9.15 -17.29
C LEU A 388 12.23 -10.52 -17.93
N HIS A 389 11.78 -11.61 -17.31
CA HIS A 389 11.87 -12.95 -17.90
C HIS A 389 11.12 -13.02 -19.23
N LEU A 390 9.93 -12.44 -19.31
CA LEU A 390 9.11 -12.42 -20.53
C LEU A 390 9.70 -11.51 -21.62
N ALA A 391 10.36 -10.41 -21.27
CA ALA A 391 10.88 -9.43 -22.22
C ALA A 391 12.14 -9.94 -22.95
N LYS A 392 12.26 -9.64 -24.25
CA LYS A 392 13.47 -9.88 -25.05
C LYS A 392 14.27 -8.58 -25.15
N LEU A 393 15.26 -8.43 -24.28
CA LEU A 393 16.09 -7.22 -24.22
C LEU A 393 17.36 -7.34 -25.06
N PRO A 394 17.92 -6.20 -25.54
CA PRO A 394 19.15 -6.21 -26.34
C PRO A 394 20.36 -6.81 -25.60
N ASN A 395 20.46 -6.60 -24.28
CA ASN A 395 21.55 -7.14 -23.47
C ASN A 395 21.04 -8.24 -22.52
N GLU A 396 20.89 -9.44 -23.05
CA GLU A 396 20.41 -10.60 -22.30
C GLU A 396 21.30 -10.93 -21.08
N LYS A 397 22.63 -10.71 -21.18
CA LYS A 397 23.54 -11.00 -20.06
C LYS A 397 23.30 -10.08 -18.87
N ILE A 398 23.04 -8.80 -19.11
CA ILE A 398 22.72 -7.85 -18.03
C ILE A 398 21.40 -8.23 -17.38
N LYS A 399 20.38 -8.56 -18.19
CA LYS A 399 19.07 -8.99 -17.70
C LYS A 399 19.19 -10.23 -16.81
N GLN A 400 19.87 -11.28 -17.28
CA GLN A 400 20.04 -12.51 -16.50
C GLN A 400 20.83 -12.28 -15.20
N ALA A 401 21.85 -11.42 -15.23
CA ALA A 401 22.58 -11.06 -14.04
C ALA A 401 21.71 -10.29 -13.03
N ALA A 402 20.81 -9.42 -13.50
CA ALA A 402 19.88 -8.70 -12.66
C ALA A 402 18.85 -9.64 -12.01
N ILE A 403 18.26 -10.54 -12.79
CA ILE A 403 17.34 -11.59 -12.31
C ILE A 403 18.03 -12.45 -11.23
N ALA A 404 19.24 -12.94 -11.50
CA ALA A 404 19.97 -13.78 -10.55
C ALA A 404 20.25 -13.05 -9.21
N ARG A 405 20.59 -11.76 -9.24
CA ARG A 405 20.76 -10.96 -8.01
C ARG A 405 19.46 -10.87 -7.22
N ALA A 406 18.33 -10.59 -7.89
CA ALA A 406 17.04 -10.47 -7.25
C ALA A 406 16.58 -11.79 -6.62
N VAL A 407 16.68 -12.89 -7.33
CA VAL A 407 16.32 -14.22 -6.79
C VAL A 407 17.14 -14.56 -5.55
N ASN A 408 18.46 -14.27 -5.56
CA ASN A 408 19.31 -14.48 -4.39
C ASN A 408 18.90 -13.58 -3.21
N TRP A 409 18.55 -12.31 -3.48
CA TRP A 409 18.07 -11.40 -2.44
C TRP A 409 16.73 -11.88 -1.86
N ILE A 410 15.74 -12.17 -2.71
CA ILE A 410 14.42 -12.69 -2.31
C ILE A 410 14.59 -13.97 -1.47
N ALA A 411 15.40 -14.93 -1.92
CA ALA A 411 15.66 -16.16 -1.17
C ALA A 411 16.22 -15.87 0.23
N SER A 412 17.10 -14.87 0.36
CA SER A 412 17.69 -14.48 1.65
C SER A 412 16.71 -13.76 2.59
N MET A 413 15.57 -13.27 2.09
CA MET A 413 14.52 -12.59 2.85
C MET A 413 13.42 -13.53 3.35
N GLN A 414 13.55 -14.84 3.15
CA GLN A 414 12.56 -15.80 3.65
C GLN A 414 12.51 -15.80 5.18
N CYS A 415 11.33 -15.56 5.74
CA CYS A 415 11.08 -15.56 7.18
C CYS A 415 11.11 -16.98 7.80
N LYS A 416 11.32 -17.07 9.10
CA LYS A 416 11.36 -18.34 9.83
C LYS A 416 10.10 -19.20 9.65
N PRO A 417 8.88 -18.68 9.61
CA PRO A 417 7.68 -19.48 9.36
C PRO A 417 7.62 -20.12 7.96
N GLY A 418 8.47 -19.71 7.03
CA GLY A 418 8.58 -20.23 5.67
C GLY A 418 8.03 -19.30 4.58
N GLY A 419 7.26 -18.27 4.94
CA GLY A 419 6.77 -17.24 4.02
C GLY A 419 7.70 -16.06 3.86
N TRP A 420 7.23 -15.05 3.12
CA TRP A 420 7.89 -13.76 2.94
C TRP A 420 6.98 -12.62 3.40
N ALA A 421 7.59 -11.61 4.02
CA ALA A 421 7.04 -10.29 4.22
C ALA A 421 7.40 -9.40 3.01
N ALA A 422 6.81 -8.21 2.93
CA ALA A 422 7.11 -7.29 1.82
C ALA A 422 8.50 -6.68 1.93
N PHE A 423 8.93 -6.21 3.12
CA PHE A 423 10.15 -5.42 3.31
C PHE A 423 11.12 -5.95 4.35
N ASP A 424 10.61 -6.55 5.43
CA ASP A 424 11.40 -6.83 6.63
C ASP A 424 11.49 -8.34 6.93
N LEU A 425 12.67 -8.80 7.31
CA LEU A 425 12.91 -10.20 7.70
C LEU A 425 12.50 -10.42 9.16
N ASP A 426 11.66 -11.46 9.42
CA ASP A 426 11.22 -11.85 10.78
C ASP A 426 10.70 -10.67 11.60
N ASN A 427 9.80 -9.87 11.04
CA ASN A 427 9.19 -8.71 11.67
C ASN A 427 7.72 -8.99 12.02
N ASP A 428 7.50 -9.88 12.99
CA ASP A 428 6.20 -10.48 13.33
C ASP A 428 5.85 -10.40 14.82
N GLN A 429 6.52 -9.53 15.59
CA GLN A 429 6.27 -9.36 17.01
C GLN A 429 5.00 -8.53 17.28
N ASP A 430 3.85 -9.18 17.29
CA ASP A 430 2.50 -8.55 17.36
C ASP A 430 2.31 -7.62 18.57
N TRP A 431 2.99 -7.85 19.70
CA TRP A 431 2.93 -6.97 20.86
C TRP A 431 3.39 -5.53 20.55
N LEU A 432 4.19 -5.31 19.48
CA LEU A 432 4.56 -3.96 19.02
C LEU A 432 3.36 -3.15 18.53
N ASN A 433 2.32 -3.80 18.04
CA ASN A 433 1.06 -3.14 17.67
C ASN A 433 0.26 -2.62 18.88
N SER A 434 0.65 -3.00 20.11
CA SER A 434 0.08 -2.47 21.35
C SER A 434 0.76 -1.19 21.86
N ILE A 435 1.84 -0.73 21.18
CA ILE A 435 2.44 0.58 21.45
C ILE A 435 1.39 1.66 21.15
N PRO A 436 1.28 2.74 21.97
CA PRO A 436 0.25 3.77 21.76
C PRO A 436 0.23 4.44 20.39
N TYR A 437 1.32 4.36 19.61
CA TYR A 437 1.39 4.79 18.21
C TYR A 437 1.03 3.68 17.21
N GLY A 438 0.71 2.48 17.69
CA GLY A 438 0.32 1.31 16.88
C GLY A 438 -1.17 1.25 16.55
N ASP A 439 -1.89 2.37 16.61
CA ASP A 439 -3.35 2.44 16.39
C ASP A 439 -3.78 2.12 14.94
N LEU A 440 -2.86 2.08 13.99
CA LEU A 440 -3.06 1.55 12.64
C LEU A 440 -2.66 0.06 12.50
N LYS A 441 -2.20 -0.60 13.58
CA LYS A 441 -1.61 -1.96 13.55
C LYS A 441 -0.52 -2.12 12.47
N ALA A 442 0.23 -1.05 12.26
CA ALA A 442 1.24 -0.93 11.21
C ALA A 442 2.67 -1.06 11.73
N MET A 443 2.86 -1.49 12.99
CA MET A 443 4.20 -1.53 13.61
C MET A 443 5.05 -2.69 13.11
N ILE A 444 4.45 -3.70 12.48
CA ILE A 444 5.13 -4.90 12.01
C ILE A 444 4.84 -5.18 10.54
N ASP A 445 5.72 -5.95 9.91
CA ASP A 445 5.61 -6.47 8.54
C ASP A 445 5.68 -8.00 8.58
N PRO A 446 4.57 -8.68 8.89
CA PRO A 446 4.54 -10.13 8.98
C PRO A 446 4.56 -10.74 7.57
N ASN A 447 5.08 -11.98 7.47
CA ASN A 447 4.94 -12.77 6.26
C ASN A 447 3.46 -13.07 5.95
N THR A 448 3.11 -13.05 4.65
CA THR A 448 1.74 -13.16 4.18
C THR A 448 1.61 -14.15 3.03
N ALA A 449 0.39 -14.69 2.84
CA ALA A 449 0.14 -15.69 1.82
C ALA A 449 0.26 -15.12 0.40
N ASP A 450 -0.17 -13.89 0.17
CA ASP A 450 -0.10 -13.21 -1.14
C ASP A 450 1.33 -12.93 -1.58
N VAL A 451 2.19 -12.33 -0.73
CA VAL A 451 3.61 -12.10 -1.04
C VAL A 451 4.36 -13.44 -1.20
N THR A 452 4.09 -14.41 -0.31
CA THR A 452 4.69 -15.76 -0.43
C THR A 452 4.30 -16.43 -1.74
N ALA A 453 3.03 -16.36 -2.12
CA ALA A 453 2.53 -16.90 -3.38
C ALA A 453 3.19 -16.23 -4.59
N ARG A 454 3.42 -14.92 -4.54
CA ARG A 454 4.10 -14.19 -5.62
C ARG A 454 5.53 -14.67 -5.83
N VAL A 455 6.27 -14.93 -4.76
CA VAL A 455 7.62 -15.52 -4.86
C VAL A 455 7.55 -16.92 -5.47
N VAL A 456 6.62 -17.77 -5.02
CA VAL A 456 6.45 -19.13 -5.55
C VAL A 456 5.99 -19.10 -7.03
N GLU A 457 5.07 -18.19 -7.40
CA GLU A 457 4.67 -17.95 -8.81
C GLU A 457 5.88 -17.56 -9.65
N MET A 458 6.72 -16.63 -9.19
CA MET A 458 7.94 -16.21 -9.88
C MET A 458 8.88 -17.40 -10.14
N LEU A 459 9.11 -18.23 -9.13
CA LEU A 459 9.99 -19.41 -9.28
C LEU A 459 9.45 -20.38 -10.34
N GLY A 460 8.16 -20.69 -10.29
CA GLY A 460 7.53 -21.60 -11.24
C GLY A 460 7.41 -21.02 -12.66
N ALA A 461 6.96 -19.77 -12.78
CA ALA A 461 6.74 -19.13 -14.08
C ALA A 461 8.04 -18.86 -14.86
N CYS A 462 9.15 -18.65 -14.14
CA CYS A 462 10.45 -18.35 -14.75
C CYS A 462 11.42 -19.54 -14.78
N ASP A 463 10.99 -20.72 -14.37
CA ASP A 463 11.83 -21.92 -14.22
C ASP A 463 13.10 -21.63 -13.38
N LEU A 464 12.90 -20.92 -12.29
CA LEU A 464 13.96 -20.52 -11.35
C LEU A 464 13.93 -21.41 -10.12
N SER A 465 15.10 -21.61 -9.51
CA SER A 465 15.23 -22.42 -8.30
C SER A 465 15.89 -21.66 -7.16
N ILE A 466 15.43 -21.97 -5.95
CA ILE A 466 16.08 -21.63 -4.69
C ILE A 466 16.44 -22.96 -3.98
N ASP A 467 17.01 -22.86 -2.78
CA ASP A 467 17.26 -24.05 -1.96
C ASP A 467 15.94 -24.85 -1.76
N SER A 468 16.02 -26.19 -1.89
CA SER A 468 14.85 -27.06 -1.82
C SER A 468 14.11 -26.98 -0.49
N ASP A 469 14.84 -26.81 0.63
CA ASP A 469 14.22 -26.67 1.95
C ASP A 469 13.46 -25.34 2.07
N ASN A 470 13.97 -24.27 1.44
CA ASN A 470 13.29 -22.98 1.39
C ASN A 470 12.00 -23.07 0.58
N LEU A 471 12.00 -23.74 -0.55
CA LEU A 471 10.80 -23.96 -1.35
C LEU A 471 9.77 -24.80 -0.59
N GLU A 472 10.18 -25.91 0.01
CA GLU A 472 9.28 -26.77 0.79
C GLU A 472 8.65 -26.04 1.99
N ARG A 473 9.42 -25.19 2.66
CA ARG A 473 8.91 -24.36 3.76
C ARG A 473 7.85 -23.37 3.26
N SER A 474 8.05 -22.75 2.08
CA SER A 474 7.08 -21.83 1.52
C SER A 474 5.77 -22.52 1.11
N LEU A 475 5.85 -23.68 0.49
CA LEU A 475 4.66 -24.48 0.16
C LEU A 475 3.91 -24.93 1.42
N THR A 476 4.64 -25.39 2.43
CA THR A 476 4.05 -25.76 3.73
C THR A 476 3.35 -24.55 4.39
N TYR A 477 3.97 -23.37 4.32
CA TYR A 477 3.37 -22.12 4.79
C TYR A 477 2.06 -21.83 4.06
N LEU A 478 2.04 -21.82 2.73
CA LEU A 478 0.82 -21.56 1.95
C LEU A 478 -0.31 -22.54 2.25
N LEU A 479 0.01 -23.84 2.42
CA LEU A 479 -0.99 -24.86 2.76
C LEU A 479 -1.56 -24.66 4.17
N ARG A 480 -0.75 -24.21 5.12
CA ARG A 480 -1.17 -23.92 6.49
C ARG A 480 -2.09 -22.71 6.56
N GLU A 481 -1.84 -21.69 5.74
CA GLU A 481 -2.63 -20.45 5.69
C GLU A 481 -3.96 -20.62 4.94
N GLN A 482 -4.25 -21.79 4.34
CA GLN A 482 -5.54 -22.04 3.71
C GLN A 482 -6.63 -22.12 4.76
N GLU A 483 -7.63 -21.25 4.66
CA GLU A 483 -8.76 -21.26 5.57
C GLU A 483 -9.70 -22.46 5.37
N THR A 484 -10.56 -22.72 6.34
CA THR A 484 -11.47 -23.89 6.33
C THR A 484 -12.40 -23.89 5.14
N GLU A 485 -12.80 -22.70 4.66
CA GLU A 485 -13.64 -22.52 3.48
C GLU A 485 -12.90 -22.77 2.16
N GLY A 486 -11.56 -22.81 2.18
CA GLY A 486 -10.70 -23.08 1.03
C GLY A 486 -9.99 -21.86 0.46
N CYS A 487 -10.28 -20.66 0.93
CA CYS A 487 -9.67 -19.40 0.50
C CYS A 487 -8.39 -19.07 1.28
N TRP A 488 -7.69 -18.00 0.83
CA TRP A 488 -6.56 -17.40 1.51
C TRP A 488 -6.76 -15.91 1.69
N PHE A 489 -6.30 -15.39 2.83
CA PHE A 489 -6.29 -13.97 3.15
C PHE A 489 -5.33 -13.21 2.24
N GLY A 490 -5.76 -12.04 1.74
CA GLY A 490 -4.95 -11.10 0.98
C GLY A 490 -4.60 -9.87 1.81
N ARG A 491 -3.30 -9.63 2.02
CA ARG A 491 -2.81 -8.50 2.83
C ARG A 491 -2.76 -7.21 2.01
N TRP A 492 -2.33 -7.29 0.76
CA TRP A 492 -2.04 -6.12 -0.09
C TRP A 492 -3.12 -5.81 -1.12
N GLY A 493 -3.91 -6.79 -1.54
CA GLY A 493 -5.12 -6.63 -2.34
C GLY A 493 -6.36 -7.05 -1.59
N VAL A 494 -7.52 -6.43 -1.89
CA VAL A 494 -8.82 -6.69 -1.24
C VAL A 494 -9.47 -7.92 -1.85
N ASN A 495 -9.69 -8.90 -1.11
CA ASN A 495 -9.07 -9.47 0.09
C ASN A 495 -8.86 -10.97 -0.17
N TYR A 496 -9.86 -11.82 0.14
CA TYR A 496 -9.78 -13.28 -0.07
C TYR A 496 -9.79 -13.68 -1.54
N ILE A 497 -10.46 -12.93 -2.43
CA ILE A 497 -10.40 -13.15 -3.88
C ILE A 497 -8.94 -12.97 -4.36
N TYR A 498 -8.27 -11.89 -3.95
CA TYR A 498 -6.87 -11.61 -4.30
C TYR A 498 -5.92 -12.68 -3.76
N GLY A 499 -5.99 -12.95 -2.46
CA GLY A 499 -5.12 -13.93 -1.81
C GLY A 499 -5.31 -15.34 -2.39
N THR A 500 -6.56 -15.76 -2.61
CA THR A 500 -6.87 -17.07 -3.20
C THR A 500 -6.34 -17.17 -4.62
N SER A 501 -6.55 -16.17 -5.45
CA SER A 501 -6.04 -16.14 -6.83
C SER A 501 -4.52 -16.24 -6.87
N SER A 502 -3.82 -15.47 -6.03
CA SER A 502 -2.35 -15.49 -5.95
C SER A 502 -1.83 -16.88 -5.59
N VAL A 503 -2.42 -17.51 -4.56
CA VAL A 503 -1.97 -18.85 -4.13
C VAL A 503 -2.31 -19.94 -5.16
N LEU A 504 -3.46 -19.86 -5.83
CA LEU A 504 -3.81 -20.79 -6.90
C LEU A 504 -2.81 -20.69 -8.07
N SER A 505 -2.44 -19.48 -8.48
CA SER A 505 -1.42 -19.26 -9.51
C SER A 505 -0.06 -19.87 -9.14
N ALA A 506 0.34 -19.75 -7.89
CA ALA A 506 1.59 -20.30 -7.37
C ALA A 506 1.58 -21.84 -7.31
N LEU A 507 0.57 -22.42 -6.65
CA LEU A 507 0.48 -23.88 -6.48
C LEU A 507 0.25 -24.63 -7.79
N ALA A 508 -0.35 -23.97 -8.78
CA ALA A 508 -0.55 -24.54 -10.11
C ALA A 508 0.78 -24.76 -10.87
N LEU A 509 1.80 -23.98 -10.58
CA LEU A 509 3.11 -24.03 -11.25
C LEU A 509 4.10 -24.98 -10.56
N ILE A 510 3.94 -25.22 -9.24
CA ILE A 510 4.89 -26.03 -8.47
C ILE A 510 4.19 -27.27 -7.92
N ASP A 511 4.51 -28.44 -8.50
CA ASP A 511 3.98 -29.75 -8.13
C ASP A 511 2.44 -29.80 -7.91
N PRO A 512 1.64 -29.44 -8.94
CA PRO A 512 0.19 -29.30 -8.82
C PRO A 512 -0.52 -30.61 -8.40
N GLN A 513 0.07 -31.78 -8.66
CA GLN A 513 -0.52 -33.06 -8.27
C GLN A 513 -0.47 -33.25 -6.76
N ARG A 514 0.62 -32.83 -6.12
CA ARG A 514 0.77 -32.87 -4.65
C ARG A 514 -0.22 -31.92 -3.97
N HIS A 515 -0.50 -30.77 -4.57
CA HIS A 515 -1.34 -29.73 -4.00
C HIS A 515 -2.77 -29.71 -4.53
N LYS A 516 -3.14 -30.73 -5.33
CA LYS A 516 -4.42 -30.82 -6.03
C LYS A 516 -5.65 -30.53 -5.16
N LEU A 517 -5.73 -31.09 -3.95
CA LEU A 517 -6.87 -30.90 -3.07
C LEU A 517 -7.01 -29.43 -2.63
N SER A 518 -5.92 -28.78 -2.27
CA SER A 518 -5.92 -27.35 -1.88
C SER A 518 -6.29 -26.45 -3.06
N ILE A 519 -5.78 -26.76 -4.27
CA ILE A 519 -6.13 -26.05 -5.50
C ILE A 519 -7.63 -26.21 -5.80
N GLU A 520 -8.17 -27.43 -5.76
CA GLU A 520 -9.59 -27.68 -6.01
C GLU A 520 -10.50 -26.97 -5.01
N ARG A 521 -10.11 -26.92 -3.71
CA ARG A 521 -10.88 -26.20 -2.69
C ARG A 521 -10.88 -24.69 -2.93
N GLY A 522 -9.73 -24.10 -3.26
CA GLY A 522 -9.64 -22.67 -3.56
C GLY A 522 -10.43 -22.28 -4.82
N ALA A 523 -10.34 -23.10 -5.88
CA ALA A 523 -11.11 -22.90 -7.09
C ALA A 523 -12.63 -23.03 -6.84
N ALA A 524 -13.06 -24.02 -6.06
CA ALA A 524 -14.47 -24.18 -5.68
C ALA A 524 -14.99 -22.98 -4.87
N TRP A 525 -14.16 -22.41 -3.96
CA TRP A 525 -14.51 -21.22 -3.22
C TRP A 525 -14.68 -20.00 -4.14
N LEU A 526 -13.75 -19.76 -5.10
CA LEU A 526 -13.90 -18.67 -6.07
C LEU A 526 -15.18 -18.81 -6.90
N VAL A 527 -15.48 -20.02 -7.39
CA VAL A 527 -16.75 -20.26 -8.14
C VAL A 527 -17.96 -19.93 -7.27
N GLY A 528 -17.91 -20.29 -5.97
CA GLY A 528 -18.99 -20.00 -5.02
C GLY A 528 -19.19 -18.51 -4.70
N CYS A 529 -18.22 -17.67 -4.99
CA CYS A 529 -18.26 -16.21 -4.76
C CYS A 529 -18.67 -15.41 -6.01
N GLN A 530 -18.90 -16.05 -7.16
CA GLN A 530 -19.28 -15.36 -8.39
C GLN A 530 -20.64 -14.66 -8.23
N ASN A 531 -20.70 -13.41 -8.64
CA ASN A 531 -21.93 -12.62 -8.64
C ASN A 531 -22.87 -13.00 -9.81
N PRO A 532 -24.19 -12.70 -9.71
CA PRO A 532 -25.15 -13.00 -10.77
C PRO A 532 -24.87 -12.34 -12.12
N ASP A 533 -24.10 -11.25 -12.14
CA ASP A 533 -23.66 -10.57 -13.38
C ASP A 533 -22.46 -11.24 -14.06
N GLY A 534 -21.94 -12.32 -13.46
CA GLY A 534 -20.78 -13.07 -13.93
C GLY A 534 -19.44 -12.54 -13.43
N GLY A 535 -19.39 -11.38 -12.79
CA GLY A 535 -18.17 -10.82 -12.20
C GLY A 535 -17.90 -11.31 -10.79
N TRP A 536 -16.80 -10.83 -10.21
CA TRP A 536 -16.45 -10.99 -8.80
C TRP A 536 -16.17 -9.65 -8.15
N GLY A 537 -16.48 -9.56 -6.87
CA GLY A 537 -16.18 -8.39 -6.07
C GLY A 537 -16.18 -8.69 -4.59
N GLU A 538 -15.33 -7.98 -3.87
CA GLU A 538 -15.20 -8.10 -2.42
C GLU A 538 -15.02 -6.70 -1.81
N THR A 539 -15.81 -6.41 -0.79
CA THR A 539 -15.74 -5.14 -0.07
C THR A 539 -14.56 -5.09 0.89
N CYS A 540 -13.95 -3.91 1.07
CA CYS A 540 -12.95 -3.66 2.12
C CYS A 540 -13.44 -4.03 3.53
N ARG A 541 -14.75 -4.08 3.78
CA ARG A 541 -15.33 -4.51 5.06
C ARG A 541 -15.02 -5.95 5.41
N SER A 542 -14.64 -6.80 4.43
CA SER A 542 -14.26 -8.19 4.68
C SER A 542 -13.03 -8.34 5.60
N TYR A 543 -12.21 -7.30 5.73
CA TYR A 543 -11.11 -7.26 6.71
C TYR A 543 -11.60 -7.17 8.16
N ASN A 544 -12.76 -6.57 8.39
CA ASN A 544 -13.37 -6.42 9.72
C ASN A 544 -14.45 -7.48 10.01
N ASP A 545 -15.09 -7.99 8.96
CA ASP A 545 -16.19 -8.95 9.05
C ASP A 545 -15.96 -10.14 8.11
N PRO A 546 -15.44 -11.27 8.64
CA PRO A 546 -15.19 -12.47 7.84
C PRO A 546 -16.43 -13.05 7.14
N SER A 547 -17.65 -12.70 7.57
CA SER A 547 -18.89 -13.14 6.89
C SER A 547 -19.05 -12.51 5.50
N LEU A 548 -18.26 -11.48 5.20
CA LEU A 548 -18.22 -10.75 3.92
C LEU A 548 -17.13 -11.24 2.97
N LYS A 549 -16.41 -12.31 3.29
CA LYS A 549 -15.42 -12.93 2.38
C LYS A 549 -16.03 -13.19 1.01
N GLY A 550 -15.38 -12.68 -0.04
CA GLY A 550 -15.80 -12.83 -1.42
C GLY A 550 -17.13 -12.15 -1.77
N LYS A 551 -17.59 -11.17 -0.97
CA LYS A 551 -18.84 -10.46 -1.18
C LYS A 551 -18.62 -8.97 -1.40
N GLY A 552 -19.15 -8.45 -2.49
CA GLY A 552 -19.08 -7.05 -2.89
C GLY A 552 -19.62 -6.86 -4.31
N ASN A 553 -19.65 -5.62 -4.78
CA ASN A 553 -19.97 -5.33 -6.16
C ASN A 553 -18.88 -5.87 -7.08
N SER A 554 -19.25 -6.36 -8.26
CA SER A 554 -18.28 -6.80 -9.26
C SER A 554 -17.38 -5.65 -9.69
N THR A 555 -16.07 -5.88 -9.69
CA THR A 555 -15.06 -4.96 -10.22
C THR A 555 -14.26 -5.64 -11.33
N ALA A 556 -13.64 -4.85 -12.18
CA ALA A 556 -12.83 -5.38 -13.28
C ALA A 556 -11.58 -6.11 -12.76
N SER A 557 -10.88 -5.52 -11.76
CA SER A 557 -9.67 -6.10 -11.18
C SER A 557 -9.94 -7.38 -10.40
N GLN A 558 -10.98 -7.41 -9.53
CA GLN A 558 -11.29 -8.60 -8.73
C GLN A 558 -11.87 -9.73 -9.59
N THR A 559 -12.65 -9.40 -10.63
CA THR A 559 -13.08 -10.37 -11.64
C THR A 559 -11.88 -10.98 -12.36
N ALA A 560 -10.92 -10.15 -12.76
CA ALA A 560 -9.70 -10.62 -13.41
C ALA A 560 -8.86 -11.52 -12.49
N TRP A 561 -8.71 -11.16 -11.21
CA TRP A 561 -8.01 -12.01 -10.24
C TRP A 561 -8.67 -13.38 -10.11
N ALA A 562 -10.00 -13.43 -9.93
CA ALA A 562 -10.71 -14.70 -9.87
C ALA A 562 -10.49 -15.55 -11.12
N LEU A 563 -10.57 -14.95 -12.31
CA LEU A 563 -10.33 -15.61 -13.59
C LEU A 563 -8.90 -16.16 -13.70
N ILE A 564 -7.89 -15.36 -13.33
CA ILE A 564 -6.47 -15.77 -13.33
C ILE A 564 -6.28 -17.01 -12.44
N GLY A 565 -6.82 -16.99 -11.22
CA GLY A 565 -6.75 -18.12 -10.30
C GLY A 565 -7.49 -19.36 -10.80
N LEU A 566 -8.70 -19.20 -11.37
CA LEU A 566 -9.49 -20.31 -11.92
C LEU A 566 -8.86 -20.94 -13.17
N LEU A 567 -8.29 -20.13 -14.05
CA LEU A 567 -7.56 -20.62 -15.23
C LEU A 567 -6.34 -21.44 -14.80
N ALA A 568 -5.52 -20.92 -13.89
CA ALA A 568 -4.36 -21.63 -13.37
C ALA A 568 -4.75 -22.96 -12.68
N ALA A 569 -5.77 -22.93 -11.83
CA ALA A 569 -6.28 -24.14 -11.17
C ALA A 569 -6.82 -25.17 -12.16
N GLY A 570 -7.50 -24.73 -13.21
CA GLY A 570 -8.05 -25.57 -14.24
C GLY A 570 -6.97 -26.29 -15.06
N GLU A 571 -5.93 -25.57 -15.46
CA GLU A 571 -4.77 -26.16 -16.16
C GLU A 571 -4.04 -27.17 -15.29
N ALA A 572 -3.84 -26.85 -14.01
CA ALA A 572 -3.14 -27.71 -13.06
C ALA A 572 -3.90 -29.00 -12.72
N THR A 573 -5.22 -28.96 -12.62
CA THR A 573 -6.06 -30.09 -12.18
C THR A 573 -6.76 -30.83 -13.32
N GLY A 574 -6.79 -30.27 -14.53
CA GLY A 574 -7.57 -30.74 -15.67
C GLY A 574 -9.08 -30.49 -15.52
N LYS A 575 -9.51 -29.64 -14.57
CA LYS A 575 -10.90 -29.35 -14.29
C LYS A 575 -11.16 -27.83 -14.39
N LEU A 576 -11.42 -27.37 -15.60
CA LEU A 576 -11.81 -25.97 -15.85
C LEU A 576 -13.28 -25.77 -15.51
N PRO A 577 -13.65 -24.84 -14.60
CA PRO A 577 -15.04 -24.45 -14.36
C PRO A 577 -15.51 -23.49 -15.44
N LEU A 578 -15.71 -24.04 -16.66
CA LEU A 578 -15.94 -23.27 -17.90
C LEU A 578 -17.11 -22.28 -17.79
N ASP A 579 -18.22 -22.69 -17.21
CA ASP A 579 -19.40 -21.82 -17.08
C ASP A 579 -19.08 -20.54 -16.29
N ALA A 580 -18.37 -20.66 -15.18
CA ALA A 580 -17.97 -19.53 -14.36
C ALA A 580 -16.93 -18.65 -15.07
N ILE A 581 -15.95 -19.27 -15.71
CA ILE A 581 -14.92 -18.56 -16.49
C ILE A 581 -15.56 -17.78 -17.64
N GLU A 582 -16.44 -18.41 -18.45
CA GLU A 582 -17.09 -17.75 -19.58
C GLU A 582 -17.99 -16.59 -19.16
N GLN A 583 -18.68 -16.69 -18.03
CA GLN A 583 -19.46 -15.59 -17.46
C GLN A 583 -18.55 -14.42 -17.04
N GLY A 584 -17.41 -14.69 -16.38
CA GLY A 584 -16.46 -13.66 -16.00
C GLY A 584 -15.80 -12.97 -17.21
N ILE A 585 -15.42 -13.74 -18.23
CA ILE A 585 -14.91 -13.18 -19.50
C ILE A 585 -15.99 -12.30 -20.17
N SER A 586 -17.25 -12.77 -20.17
CA SER A 586 -18.37 -11.99 -20.73
C SER A 586 -18.59 -10.70 -19.95
N TYR A 587 -18.46 -10.72 -18.62
CA TYR A 587 -18.51 -9.52 -17.78
C TYR A 587 -17.41 -8.52 -18.17
N LEU A 588 -16.14 -8.95 -18.27
CA LEU A 588 -15.03 -8.07 -18.65
C LEU A 588 -15.25 -7.45 -20.04
N VAL A 589 -15.65 -8.25 -21.04
CA VAL A 589 -15.90 -7.75 -22.40
C VAL A 589 -17.09 -6.77 -22.42
N ALA A 590 -18.16 -7.05 -21.67
CA ALA A 590 -19.35 -6.21 -21.65
C ALA A 590 -19.17 -4.89 -20.89
N THR A 591 -18.25 -4.83 -19.93
CA THR A 591 -17.98 -3.63 -19.10
C THR A 591 -16.81 -2.80 -19.59
N GLN A 592 -16.08 -3.27 -20.61
CA GLN A 592 -15.01 -2.48 -21.24
C GLN A 592 -15.59 -1.23 -21.92
N GLN A 593 -14.95 -0.09 -21.70
CA GLN A 593 -15.34 1.18 -22.31
C GLN A 593 -14.82 1.29 -23.76
N PRO A 594 -15.38 2.17 -24.58
CA PRO A 594 -14.98 2.31 -25.99
C PRO A 594 -13.50 2.68 -26.22
N ASP A 595 -12.85 3.28 -25.21
CA ASP A 595 -11.43 3.63 -25.24
C ASP A 595 -10.50 2.49 -24.80
N GLY A 596 -11.06 1.29 -24.54
CA GLY A 596 -10.31 0.10 -24.13
C GLY A 596 -10.05 0.00 -22.62
N THR A 597 -10.60 0.93 -21.83
CA THR A 597 -10.44 0.95 -20.36
C THR A 597 -11.57 0.23 -19.64
N TRP A 598 -11.39 0.00 -18.34
CA TRP A 598 -12.44 -0.33 -17.40
C TRP A 598 -12.52 0.73 -16.32
N PHE A 599 -13.69 0.89 -15.76
CA PHE A 599 -13.93 1.75 -14.61
C PHE A 599 -14.38 0.91 -13.42
N GLU A 600 -13.76 1.14 -12.26
CA GLU A 600 -14.24 0.62 -10.98
C GLU A 600 -14.28 1.74 -9.95
N ALA A 601 -15.34 1.76 -9.14
CA ALA A 601 -15.52 2.74 -8.09
C ALA A 601 -14.85 2.30 -6.79
N ASP A 602 -14.83 0.99 -6.53
CA ASP A 602 -14.40 0.41 -5.27
C ASP A 602 -12.86 0.43 -5.09
N PHE A 603 -12.43 0.51 -3.83
CA PHE A 603 -11.04 0.34 -3.44
C PHE A 603 -10.69 -1.14 -3.43
N THR A 604 -9.63 -1.52 -4.14
CA THR A 604 -9.21 -2.91 -4.32
C THR A 604 -7.80 -3.19 -3.80
N GLY A 605 -7.14 -2.19 -3.24
CA GLY A 605 -5.84 -2.30 -2.58
C GLY A 605 -5.87 -1.81 -1.14
N THR A 606 -4.84 -2.15 -0.38
CA THR A 606 -4.68 -1.70 1.00
C THR A 606 -3.23 -1.39 1.35
N GLY A 607 -3.01 -0.28 2.04
CA GLY A 607 -1.78 -0.02 2.77
C GLY A 607 -1.80 -0.73 4.13
N PHE A 608 -2.87 -0.53 4.91
CA PHE A 608 -3.07 -1.18 6.21
C PHE A 608 -4.51 -1.66 6.34
N PRO A 609 -4.76 -2.98 6.36
CA PRO A 609 -6.09 -3.55 6.55
C PRO A 609 -6.83 -2.92 7.72
N CYS A 610 -8.11 -2.63 7.55
CA CYS A 610 -8.98 -1.93 8.50
C CYS A 610 -8.72 -0.43 8.69
N HIS A 611 -7.59 0.12 8.25
CA HIS A 611 -7.16 1.47 8.60
C HIS A 611 -6.83 2.38 7.43
N PHE A 612 -6.28 1.83 6.34
CA PHE A 612 -5.85 2.62 5.18
C PHE A 612 -5.95 1.81 3.89
N TYR A 613 -6.73 2.29 2.94
CA TYR A 613 -7.01 1.62 1.68
C TYR A 613 -6.50 2.43 0.50
N LEU A 614 -6.23 1.72 -0.60
CA LEU A 614 -5.69 2.27 -1.83
C LEU A 614 -6.56 1.83 -3.01
N LYS A 615 -6.75 2.74 -3.95
CA LYS A 615 -7.33 2.45 -5.24
C LYS A 615 -6.27 2.66 -6.31
N TYR A 616 -5.83 1.56 -6.90
CA TYR A 616 -4.83 1.55 -7.96
C TYR A 616 -5.52 1.75 -9.30
N HIS A 617 -5.34 2.91 -9.93
CA HIS A 617 -6.04 3.22 -11.18
C HIS A 617 -5.60 2.33 -12.36
N LEU A 618 -4.45 1.66 -12.30
CA LEU A 618 -4.04 0.70 -13.31
C LEU A 618 -4.45 -0.75 -13.03
N TYR A 619 -4.87 -1.12 -11.82
CA TYR A 619 -5.38 -2.47 -11.51
C TYR A 619 -6.54 -2.86 -12.44
N GLN A 620 -7.46 -1.96 -12.63
CA GLN A 620 -8.62 -2.11 -13.49
C GLN A 620 -8.26 -2.16 -15.00
N GLN A 621 -6.98 -1.96 -15.36
CA GLN A 621 -6.54 -1.98 -16.76
C GLN A 621 -5.72 -3.23 -17.06
N TYR A 622 -4.62 -3.47 -16.34
CA TYR A 622 -3.71 -4.55 -16.68
C TYR A 622 -4.17 -5.94 -16.20
N PHE A 623 -4.90 -6.07 -15.08
CA PHE A 623 -5.40 -7.39 -14.67
C PHE A 623 -6.47 -7.96 -15.60
N PRO A 624 -7.48 -7.18 -16.06
CA PRO A 624 -8.40 -7.66 -17.10
C PRO A 624 -7.69 -8.10 -18.38
N LEU A 625 -6.69 -7.35 -18.82
CA LEU A 625 -5.90 -7.70 -19.99
C LEU A 625 -5.17 -9.05 -19.82
N ILE A 626 -4.56 -9.30 -18.64
CA ILE A 626 -3.94 -10.59 -18.31
C ILE A 626 -4.98 -11.72 -18.36
N ALA A 627 -6.13 -11.52 -17.72
CA ALA A 627 -7.18 -12.54 -17.68
C ALA A 627 -7.71 -12.90 -19.08
N LEU A 628 -7.97 -11.89 -19.91
CA LEU A 628 -8.39 -12.10 -21.31
C LEU A 628 -7.32 -12.80 -22.14
N GLY A 629 -6.04 -12.41 -21.98
CA GLY A 629 -4.91 -13.02 -22.69
C GLY A 629 -4.71 -14.49 -22.30
N ARG A 630 -4.72 -14.80 -21.00
CA ARG A 630 -4.61 -16.18 -20.51
C ARG A 630 -5.79 -17.05 -20.96
N TYR A 631 -7.03 -16.52 -20.90
CA TYR A 631 -8.19 -17.22 -21.42
C TYR A 631 -8.03 -17.56 -22.91
N GLN A 632 -7.60 -16.61 -23.74
CA GLN A 632 -7.38 -16.83 -25.17
C GLN A 632 -6.32 -17.92 -25.42
N ALA A 633 -5.23 -17.94 -24.66
CA ALA A 633 -4.17 -18.94 -24.76
C ALA A 633 -4.67 -20.36 -24.40
N VAL A 634 -5.41 -20.50 -23.29
CA VAL A 634 -5.97 -21.79 -22.83
C VAL A 634 -6.97 -22.35 -23.83
N MET A 635 -7.89 -21.51 -24.32
CA MET A 635 -8.92 -21.95 -25.28
C MET A 635 -8.34 -22.23 -26.66
N GLY A 636 -7.29 -21.54 -27.07
CA GLY A 636 -6.55 -21.80 -28.32
C GLY A 636 -5.84 -23.15 -28.30
N SER A 637 -5.21 -23.53 -27.20
CA SER A 637 -4.54 -24.82 -27.03
C SER A 637 -5.51 -26.00 -26.96
N THR A 638 -6.69 -25.81 -26.34
CA THR A 638 -7.72 -26.85 -26.24
C THR A 638 -8.33 -27.18 -27.61
N ASN A 639 -8.52 -26.20 -28.50
CA ASN A 639 -9.02 -26.42 -29.84
C ASN A 639 -8.01 -27.17 -30.77
N LEU A 640 -6.70 -26.98 -30.51
CA LEU A 640 -5.64 -27.70 -31.25
C LEU A 640 -5.52 -29.17 -30.81
N SER A 641 -5.90 -29.52 -29.60
CA SER A 641 -5.88 -30.90 -29.09
C SER A 641 -7.10 -31.74 -29.51
N LEU A 642 -8.16 -31.09 -30.02
CA LEU A 642 -9.39 -31.73 -30.51
C LEU A 642 -9.47 -31.81 -32.05
N SER A 643 -8.52 -31.20 -32.77
CA SER A 643 -8.37 -31.26 -34.24
C SER A 643 -7.28 -32.25 -34.66
#